data_ccbecaf8ac692daa7d0f775a3045b937
#
_entry.id   ccbecaf8ac692daa7d0f775a3045b937
#
_cell.length_a   1.000
_cell.length_b   1.000
_cell.length_c   1.000
_cell.angle_alpha   90.00
_cell.angle_beta   90.00
_cell.angle_gamma   90.00
#
_symmetry.space_group_name_H-M   'P 1'
#
loop_
_entity.id
_entity.type
_entity.pdbx_description
1 polymer ?
#
loop_
_entity_poly.entity_id
_entity_poly.type
_entity_poly.pdbx_seq_one_letter_code
_entity_poly.pdbx_strand_id
1 'polypeptide(L)'
;MKRISSILLAALLPFLSMAQNASSGAFSKWQGDKYSMFIHFGLYSHLGGVWEGEPVRSGYSEQIQSFAGIFGDWYAETADVFDPVAFDAREIVALAQQAGMRSIVFTTKHHDGFCMFKTKTTDYNSVDLTPSGRDYVRELSEACAEAGMKFGLYYSLIDWNYPHAYPISSHNCDFVTPEHHEFSKAQVRELLTNYGPISELWFDMGSLQPQQSKELYDLVKELQPDCMVSGRLGNDVYDFAVMADNKLPDVTLHAPWQSAASMFSETWSYRSWQERGKVEDKVAEKLRSLIDVVSRGGNYLLNIGPDGTGAVVPFEREVLLKIGKWLEENGDAIYDTQPSPYNEEFEWGDVTINGNDMYLLLTGTYPKEGYIELKLGNPQKTGCRVKVDKDMYADPADVHVIKVNAGGDSWRQVSWAGADGTLSWKNATPDFSYSCFDYYSNYRSTVAYNWSVASRSKVKGVELKYAMSDAGKKVKVQVADKEYEVTLGMENEQPLKNDVKIVSSSFGRMRGGTFDRNTSLEGVQWTELDSPEMQCDIRPFSNYLMKVVLKASEACRVHLNVVTGNGMELLVRDKKTGEYVPMMKHLNPYRAEAFAESVILDLEKGDNEIVLRSFNRFERSILMSLSVHFEQKEYSQTLIFDEPVSAHKGVIVRVSSADNESEHTDCKLHNLNINIIK
;
A
#
# COMPACT_ATOMS: atom_id res chain seq x y z
N MET A 1 -67.21 -13.15 -16.83
CA MET A 1 -66.36 -13.25 -15.66
C MET A 1 -65.62 -14.56 -15.69
N LYS A 2 -64.44 -14.60 -16.19
CA LYS A 2 -63.40 -15.63 -16.11
C LYS A 2 -62.33 -15.28 -17.16
N ARG A 3 -61.15 -14.96 -16.75
CA ARG A 3 -59.90 -14.72 -17.46
C ARG A 3 -59.27 -13.36 -17.11
N ILE A 4 -58.67 -13.26 -15.94
CA ILE A 4 -57.54 -12.43 -15.62
C ILE A 4 -56.89 -13.06 -14.35
N SER A 5 -56.06 -14.06 -14.52
CA SER A 5 -55.20 -14.60 -13.44
C SER A 5 -54.22 -15.59 -14.05
N SER A 6 -53.34 -15.16 -14.94
CA SER A 6 -52.24 -16.02 -15.45
C SER A 6 -51.12 -15.26 -16.13
N ILE A 7 -50.86 -13.98 -15.77
CA ILE A 7 -49.72 -13.21 -16.37
C ILE A 7 -48.86 -12.52 -15.31
N LEU A 8 -48.87 -12.96 -14.07
CA LEU A 8 -48.05 -12.39 -13.02
C LEU A 8 -47.06 -13.36 -12.38
N LEU A 9 -46.75 -14.49 -13.07
CA LEU A 9 -45.81 -15.49 -12.54
C LEU A 9 -44.58 -15.77 -13.44
N ALA A 10 -44.36 -14.96 -14.45
CA ALA A 10 -43.26 -15.17 -15.38
C ALA A 10 -42.19 -14.06 -15.42
N ALA A 11 -42.27 -13.09 -14.51
CA ALA A 11 -41.33 -11.96 -14.44
C ALA A 11 -40.43 -11.96 -13.19
N LEU A 12 -40.43 -13.05 -12.41
CA LEU A 12 -39.63 -13.17 -11.18
C LEU A 12 -38.53 -14.23 -11.25
N LEU A 13 -38.19 -14.74 -12.42
CA LEU A 13 -37.27 -15.85 -12.58
C LEU A 13 -35.89 -15.57 -13.25
N PRO A 14 -35.44 -14.34 -13.48
CA PRO A 14 -34.03 -14.20 -13.89
C PRO A 14 -33.08 -13.59 -12.85
N PHE A 15 -33.49 -13.36 -11.60
CA PHE A 15 -32.60 -12.81 -10.57
C PHE A 15 -32.09 -13.82 -9.55
N LEU A 16 -32.39 -15.08 -9.69
CA LEU A 16 -32.07 -16.13 -8.72
C LEU A 16 -30.85 -17.00 -9.10
N SER A 17 -30.02 -16.61 -10.06
CA SER A 17 -28.91 -17.47 -10.52
C SER A 17 -27.53 -16.83 -10.55
N MET A 18 -27.24 -15.81 -9.75
CA MET A 18 -25.92 -15.18 -9.75
C MET A 18 -25.15 -15.22 -8.43
N ALA A 19 -25.61 -15.94 -7.44
CA ALA A 19 -24.81 -16.20 -6.22
C ALA A 19 -24.73 -17.70 -6.02
N GLN A 20 -23.52 -18.23 -6.01
CA GLN A 20 -23.09 -19.57 -5.64
C GLN A 20 -22.59 -20.44 -6.79
N ASN A 21 -21.29 -20.37 -7.01
CA ASN A 21 -20.53 -21.42 -7.70
C ASN A 21 -19.50 -22.11 -6.79
N ALA A 22 -19.25 -21.62 -5.57
CA ALA A 22 -18.51 -22.41 -4.59
C ALA A 22 -19.35 -23.61 -4.15
N SER A 23 -18.76 -24.80 -4.05
CA SER A 23 -19.50 -25.93 -3.50
C SER A 23 -19.93 -25.63 -2.07
N SER A 24 -21.12 -26.10 -1.67
CA SER A 24 -21.62 -25.87 -0.32
C SER A 24 -20.64 -26.35 0.76
N GLY A 25 -19.80 -27.34 0.44
CA GLY A 25 -18.76 -27.86 1.32
C GLY A 25 -17.55 -26.94 1.46
N ALA A 26 -17.11 -26.29 0.38
CA ALA A 26 -15.99 -25.34 0.43
C ALA A 26 -16.38 -24.07 1.21
N PHE A 27 -17.57 -23.56 0.94
CA PHE A 27 -18.14 -22.43 1.66
C PHE A 27 -18.21 -22.67 3.18
N SER A 28 -18.82 -23.81 3.60
CA SER A 28 -18.96 -24.15 5.03
C SER A 28 -17.59 -24.31 5.70
N LYS A 29 -16.62 -24.89 5.00
CA LYS A 29 -15.24 -25.03 5.51
C LYS A 29 -14.54 -23.68 5.68
N TRP A 30 -14.68 -22.78 4.69
CA TRP A 30 -14.12 -21.45 4.80
C TRP A 30 -14.74 -20.66 5.95
N GLN A 31 -16.04 -20.77 6.11
CA GLN A 31 -16.81 -20.11 7.17
C GLN A 31 -16.44 -20.63 8.58
N GLY A 32 -16.11 -21.93 8.68
CA GLY A 32 -15.70 -22.57 9.93
C GLY A 32 -14.26 -22.25 10.36
N ASP A 33 -13.41 -21.75 9.45
CA ASP A 33 -12.01 -21.45 9.73
C ASP A 33 -11.81 -20.36 10.78
N LYS A 34 -12.62 -19.33 10.76
CA LYS A 34 -12.70 -18.23 11.74
C LYS A 34 -11.44 -17.41 11.95
N TYR A 35 -10.24 -17.98 11.86
CA TYR A 35 -8.99 -17.30 12.16
C TYR A 35 -7.90 -17.69 11.16
N SER A 36 -7.32 -16.67 10.51
CA SER A 36 -6.36 -16.84 9.42
C SER A 36 -5.25 -15.80 9.50
N MET A 37 -4.10 -16.11 8.91
CA MET A 37 -2.95 -15.21 8.79
C MET A 37 -3.04 -14.43 7.48
N PHE A 38 -2.83 -13.11 7.55
CA PHE A 38 -2.53 -12.27 6.41
C PHE A 38 -1.04 -11.93 6.42
N ILE A 39 -0.39 -11.84 5.28
CA ILE A 39 1.03 -11.48 5.21
C ILE A 39 1.21 -10.38 4.19
N HIS A 40 1.62 -9.20 4.66
CA HIS A 40 2.08 -8.12 3.79
C HIS A 40 3.59 -8.14 3.70
N PHE A 41 4.11 -8.61 2.57
CA PHE A 41 5.54 -8.72 2.32
C PHE A 41 5.90 -8.41 0.88
N GLY A 42 6.87 -7.53 0.65
CA GLY A 42 7.31 -7.07 -0.66
C GLY A 42 8.48 -6.09 -0.56
N LEU A 43 8.78 -5.35 -1.63
CA LEU A 43 9.85 -4.35 -1.66
C LEU A 43 9.74 -3.32 -0.52
N TYR A 44 8.51 -2.94 -0.17
CA TYR A 44 8.23 -2.02 0.93
C TYR A 44 8.69 -2.55 2.30
N SER A 45 8.77 -3.87 2.49
CA SER A 45 9.30 -4.47 3.71
C SER A 45 10.78 -4.18 3.89
N HIS A 46 11.55 -4.16 2.79
CA HIS A 46 12.95 -3.78 2.81
C HIS A 46 13.15 -2.32 3.24
N LEU A 47 12.27 -1.43 2.78
CA LEU A 47 12.30 -0.01 3.17
C LEU A 47 11.89 0.21 4.62
N GLY A 48 11.03 -0.65 5.17
CA GLY A 48 10.67 -0.63 6.58
C GLY A 48 10.05 0.69 7.05
N GLY A 49 9.29 1.38 6.19
CA GLY A 49 8.68 2.67 6.51
C GLY A 49 9.68 3.84 6.56
N VAL A 50 10.87 3.68 5.98
CA VAL A 50 11.94 4.69 5.96
C VAL A 50 12.32 4.99 4.51
N TRP A 51 12.37 6.26 4.16
CA TRP A 51 12.89 6.71 2.88
C TRP A 51 13.94 7.78 3.09
N GLU A 52 15.09 7.65 2.40
CA GLU A 52 16.23 8.56 2.55
C GLU A 52 16.75 8.70 3.99
N GLY A 53 16.60 7.60 4.79
CA GLY A 53 16.99 7.52 6.19
C GLY A 53 16.04 8.22 7.16
N GLU A 54 14.91 8.80 6.68
CA GLU A 54 13.89 9.42 7.52
C GLU A 54 12.63 8.57 7.59
N PRO A 55 12.00 8.44 8.76
CA PRO A 55 10.72 7.79 8.91
C PRO A 55 9.63 8.50 8.09
N VAL A 56 8.94 7.75 7.24
CA VAL A 56 7.75 8.22 6.52
C VAL A 56 6.56 8.13 7.46
N ARG A 57 6.22 9.24 8.12
CA ARG A 57 5.26 9.26 9.23
C ARG A 57 3.80 9.25 8.80
N SER A 58 3.50 9.55 7.54
CA SER A 58 2.13 9.48 7.04
C SER A 58 1.89 8.18 6.28
N GLY A 59 0.69 7.64 6.47
CA GLY A 59 0.18 6.47 5.78
C GLY A 59 0.83 5.15 6.14
N TYR A 60 0.51 4.17 5.34
CA TYR A 60 0.94 2.79 5.53
C TYR A 60 2.29 2.52 4.89
N SER A 61 3.13 1.70 5.52
CA SER A 61 4.48 1.42 5.02
C SER A 61 4.50 0.62 3.72
N GLU A 62 3.51 -0.22 3.46
CA GLU A 62 3.35 -0.91 2.17
C GLU A 62 2.97 0.03 1.01
N GLN A 63 2.51 1.23 1.34
CA GLN A 63 2.22 2.27 0.37
C GLN A 63 3.29 3.38 0.36
N ILE A 64 4.48 3.11 0.89
CA ILE A 64 5.56 4.09 1.04
C ILE A 64 5.91 4.80 -0.27
N GLN A 65 5.83 4.11 -1.40
CA GLN A 65 6.04 4.72 -2.72
C GLN A 65 5.12 5.92 -2.93
N SER A 66 3.85 5.76 -2.63
CA SER A 66 2.84 6.82 -2.73
C SER A 66 3.06 7.90 -1.66
N PHE A 67 3.27 7.51 -0.41
CA PHE A 67 3.32 8.44 0.71
C PHE A 67 4.60 9.29 0.76
N ALA A 68 5.73 8.71 0.38
CA ALA A 68 6.98 9.44 0.23
C ALA A 68 7.16 10.07 -1.16
N GLY A 69 6.24 9.77 -2.11
CA GLY A 69 6.29 10.28 -3.47
C GLY A 69 7.51 9.80 -4.24
N ILE A 70 7.84 8.53 -4.08
CA ILE A 70 9.02 7.94 -4.71
C ILE A 70 8.74 7.70 -6.20
N PHE A 71 9.60 8.17 -7.09
CA PHE A 71 9.52 7.84 -8.50
C PHE A 71 9.59 6.33 -8.73
N GLY A 72 8.85 5.83 -9.73
CA GLY A 72 8.76 4.39 -10.00
C GLY A 72 10.11 3.76 -10.30
N ASP A 73 10.97 4.45 -11.05
CA ASP A 73 12.33 4.01 -11.34
C ASP A 73 13.19 3.87 -10.07
N TRP A 74 13.08 4.82 -9.14
CA TRP A 74 13.81 4.75 -7.87
C TRP A 74 13.26 3.68 -6.92
N TYR A 75 11.94 3.60 -6.82
CA TYR A 75 11.33 2.54 -6.01
C TYR A 75 11.71 1.15 -6.53
N ALA A 76 11.74 0.98 -7.84
CA ALA A 76 12.09 -0.28 -8.47
C ALA A 76 13.57 -0.69 -8.23
N GLU A 77 14.50 0.27 -8.03
CA GLU A 77 15.87 -0.02 -7.64
C GLU A 77 15.95 -0.74 -6.27
N THR A 78 14.91 -0.68 -5.45
CA THR A 78 14.83 -1.47 -4.22
C THR A 78 14.91 -2.98 -4.52
N ALA A 79 14.48 -3.43 -5.69
CA ALA A 79 14.58 -4.82 -6.10
C ALA A 79 16.05 -5.29 -6.26
N ASP A 80 16.97 -4.40 -6.64
CA ASP A 80 18.39 -4.73 -6.83
C ASP A 80 19.07 -5.14 -5.51
N VAL A 81 18.49 -4.78 -4.38
CA VAL A 81 19.00 -5.05 -3.03
C VAL A 81 18.04 -5.88 -2.18
N PHE A 82 16.89 -6.26 -2.73
CA PHE A 82 15.91 -7.08 -2.03
C PHE A 82 16.34 -8.54 -2.03
N ASP A 83 17.00 -8.95 -0.95
CA ASP A 83 17.48 -10.31 -0.72
C ASP A 83 17.09 -10.80 0.68
N PRO A 84 15.82 -11.21 0.87
CA PRO A 84 15.31 -11.62 2.17
C PRO A 84 15.76 -13.04 2.55
N VAL A 85 17.01 -13.14 2.95
CA VAL A 85 17.69 -14.41 3.28
C VAL A 85 17.07 -15.16 4.46
N ALA A 86 16.34 -14.49 5.33
CA ALA A 86 15.67 -15.09 6.50
C ALA A 86 14.19 -15.45 6.23
N PHE A 87 13.71 -15.28 5.01
CA PHE A 87 12.36 -15.73 4.65
C PHE A 87 12.32 -17.26 4.59
N ASP A 88 11.59 -17.86 5.52
CA ASP A 88 11.38 -19.32 5.59
C ASP A 88 9.87 -19.62 5.59
N ALA A 89 9.38 -20.12 4.46
CA ALA A 89 7.97 -20.43 4.27
C ALA A 89 7.48 -21.50 5.25
N ARG A 90 8.32 -22.51 5.56
CA ARG A 90 7.94 -23.59 6.50
C ARG A 90 7.85 -23.09 7.93
N GLU A 91 8.76 -22.22 8.35
CA GLU A 91 8.68 -21.58 9.67
C GLU A 91 7.43 -20.67 9.79
N ILE A 92 7.09 -19.93 8.75
CA ILE A 92 5.88 -19.09 8.73
C ILE A 92 4.63 -19.97 8.85
N VAL A 93 4.54 -21.04 8.07
CA VAL A 93 3.41 -22.00 8.14
C VAL A 93 3.33 -22.67 9.51
N ALA A 94 4.45 -23.10 10.06
CA ALA A 94 4.49 -23.68 11.41
C ALA A 94 4.04 -22.69 12.48
N LEU A 95 4.43 -21.42 12.36
CA LEU A 95 3.96 -20.34 13.24
C LEU A 95 2.45 -20.15 13.13
N ALA A 96 1.90 -20.12 11.91
CA ALA A 96 0.47 -19.99 11.70
C ALA A 96 -0.31 -21.15 12.35
N GLN A 97 0.17 -22.39 12.20
CA GLN A 97 -0.41 -23.57 12.88
C GLN A 97 -0.36 -23.44 14.40
N GLN A 98 0.80 -23.05 14.95
CA GLN A 98 0.97 -22.86 16.41
C GLN A 98 0.11 -21.70 16.93
N ALA A 99 -0.15 -20.69 16.11
CA ALA A 99 -1.06 -19.59 16.41
C ALA A 99 -2.55 -20.00 16.33
N GLY A 100 -2.87 -21.23 15.92
CA GLY A 100 -4.23 -21.71 15.73
C GLY A 100 -4.89 -21.25 14.41
N MET A 101 -4.15 -20.67 13.49
CA MET A 101 -4.69 -20.20 12.21
C MET A 101 -4.98 -21.37 11.26
N ARG A 102 -6.01 -21.23 10.42
CA ARG A 102 -6.51 -22.27 9.52
C ARG A 102 -6.13 -22.06 8.06
N SER A 103 -5.74 -20.85 7.71
CA SER A 103 -5.25 -20.50 6.38
C SER A 103 -4.25 -19.35 6.44
N ILE A 104 -3.52 -19.17 5.33
CA ILE A 104 -2.62 -18.04 5.12
C ILE A 104 -3.04 -17.35 3.82
N VAL A 105 -3.18 -16.03 3.84
CA VAL A 105 -3.36 -15.19 2.67
C VAL A 105 -2.10 -14.36 2.47
N PHE A 106 -1.52 -14.41 1.28
CA PHE A 106 -0.24 -13.77 0.98
C PHE A 106 -0.38 -12.69 -0.11
N THR A 107 0.27 -11.54 0.07
CA THR A 107 0.32 -10.47 -0.94
C THR A 107 1.17 -10.89 -2.13
N THR A 108 0.53 -11.39 -3.19
CA THR A 108 1.22 -11.80 -4.42
C THR A 108 1.68 -10.63 -5.26
N LYS A 109 0.89 -9.57 -5.30
CA LYS A 109 1.20 -8.27 -5.89
C LYS A 109 0.44 -7.20 -5.11
N HIS A 110 1.16 -6.24 -4.53
CA HIS A 110 0.57 -5.06 -3.90
C HIS A 110 0.43 -3.90 -4.90
N HIS A 111 0.04 -2.71 -4.44
CA HIS A 111 -0.22 -1.54 -5.29
C HIS A 111 1.01 -1.07 -6.08
N ASP A 112 2.22 -1.32 -5.56
CA ASP A 112 3.49 -1.01 -6.22
C ASP A 112 3.74 -1.80 -7.51
N GLY A 113 2.89 -2.79 -7.79
CA GLY A 113 2.95 -3.64 -8.99
C GLY A 113 4.04 -4.71 -8.94
N PHE A 114 4.83 -4.79 -7.87
CA PHE A 114 5.87 -5.80 -7.75
C PHE A 114 5.29 -7.18 -7.46
N CYS A 115 5.57 -8.13 -8.37
CA CYS A 115 5.05 -9.49 -8.26
C CYS A 115 5.99 -10.36 -7.43
N MET A 116 5.47 -10.96 -6.33
CA MET A 116 6.21 -11.88 -5.48
C MET A 116 6.22 -13.32 -6.05
N PHE A 117 5.88 -13.45 -7.32
CA PHE A 117 5.79 -14.72 -8.05
C PHE A 117 6.34 -14.58 -9.47
N LYS A 118 6.75 -15.70 -10.07
CA LYS A 118 7.15 -15.73 -11.47
C LYS A 118 5.95 -15.52 -12.39
N THR A 119 5.97 -14.44 -13.14
CA THR A 119 4.97 -14.13 -14.16
C THR A 119 5.60 -13.93 -15.52
N LYS A 120 4.82 -14.18 -16.58
CA LYS A 120 5.21 -13.91 -17.97
C LYS A 120 4.75 -12.53 -18.44
N THR A 121 3.97 -11.82 -17.63
CA THR A 121 3.34 -10.56 -18.01
C THR A 121 4.27 -9.36 -17.84
N THR A 122 5.24 -9.49 -16.95
CA THR A 122 6.24 -8.46 -16.65
C THR A 122 7.50 -9.07 -16.05
N ASP A 123 8.65 -8.42 -16.24
CA ASP A 123 9.91 -8.73 -15.55
C ASP A 123 9.99 -8.09 -14.14
N TYR A 124 9.02 -7.22 -13.80
CA TYR A 124 8.93 -6.60 -12.48
C TYR A 124 8.42 -7.58 -11.44
N ASN A 125 9.25 -8.59 -11.15
CA ASN A 125 8.92 -9.67 -10.24
C ASN A 125 10.16 -10.15 -9.46
N SER A 126 9.93 -10.86 -8.35
CA SER A 126 10.96 -11.32 -7.43
C SER A 126 11.94 -12.32 -8.03
N VAL A 127 11.55 -13.04 -9.06
CA VAL A 127 12.40 -14.06 -9.71
C VAL A 127 13.36 -13.44 -10.70
N ASP A 128 12.87 -12.49 -11.50
CA ASP A 128 13.68 -11.92 -12.60
C ASP A 128 14.53 -10.74 -12.16
N LEU A 129 14.08 -9.97 -11.18
CA LEU A 129 14.65 -8.67 -10.88
C LEU A 129 15.47 -8.63 -9.58
N THR A 130 15.27 -9.58 -8.67
CA THR A 130 15.98 -9.57 -7.38
C THR A 130 17.20 -10.48 -7.37
N PRO A 131 18.23 -10.18 -6.53
CA PRO A 131 19.37 -11.06 -6.34
C PRO A 131 19.02 -12.46 -5.87
N SER A 132 17.95 -12.60 -5.11
CA SER A 132 17.47 -13.88 -4.56
C SER A 132 16.92 -14.81 -5.63
N GLY A 133 16.30 -14.27 -6.69
CA GLY A 133 15.67 -15.04 -7.75
C GLY A 133 14.55 -15.98 -7.27
N ARG A 134 13.92 -15.69 -6.13
CA ARG A 134 12.96 -16.57 -5.44
C ARG A 134 11.51 -16.26 -5.83
N ASP A 135 10.72 -17.33 -5.92
CA ASP A 135 9.26 -17.27 -6.08
C ASP A 135 8.61 -17.53 -4.70
N TYR A 136 8.32 -16.45 -3.98
CA TYR A 136 7.80 -16.52 -2.60
C TYR A 136 6.39 -17.09 -2.52
N VAL A 137 5.58 -16.88 -3.57
CA VAL A 137 4.25 -17.49 -3.66
C VAL A 137 4.36 -19.01 -3.79
N ARG A 138 5.30 -19.50 -4.59
CA ARG A 138 5.56 -20.93 -4.74
C ARG A 138 6.03 -21.55 -3.43
N GLU A 139 6.99 -20.94 -2.78
CA GLU A 139 7.52 -21.45 -1.52
C GLU A 139 6.45 -21.56 -0.44
N LEU A 140 5.59 -20.54 -0.29
CA LEU A 140 4.48 -20.58 0.65
C LEU A 140 3.40 -21.58 0.25
N SER A 141 3.04 -21.67 -1.04
CA SER A 141 2.03 -22.62 -1.50
C SER A 141 2.46 -24.06 -1.27
N GLU A 142 3.73 -24.38 -1.54
CA GLU A 142 4.30 -25.71 -1.32
C GLU A 142 4.38 -26.02 0.19
N ALA A 143 4.85 -25.09 1.02
CA ALA A 143 4.90 -25.26 2.46
C ALA A 143 3.51 -25.44 3.09
N CYS A 144 2.51 -24.68 2.61
CA CYS A 144 1.12 -24.84 3.03
C CYS A 144 0.58 -26.24 2.64
N ALA A 145 0.85 -26.68 1.41
CA ALA A 145 0.42 -28.01 0.95
C ALA A 145 1.07 -29.13 1.76
N GLU A 146 2.37 -29.05 2.04
CA GLU A 146 3.10 -30.00 2.88
C GLU A 146 2.51 -30.10 4.31
N ALA A 147 2.09 -28.96 4.86
CA ALA A 147 1.55 -28.87 6.22
C ALA A 147 0.01 -29.10 6.30
N GLY A 148 -0.68 -29.27 5.17
CA GLY A 148 -2.13 -29.35 5.12
C GLY A 148 -2.83 -28.03 5.49
N MET A 149 -2.14 -26.90 5.36
CA MET A 149 -2.66 -25.54 5.58
C MET A 149 -3.34 -25.03 4.31
N LYS A 150 -4.46 -24.35 4.44
CA LYS A 150 -5.08 -23.65 3.30
C LYS A 150 -4.27 -22.45 2.89
N PHE A 151 -4.17 -22.19 1.57
CA PHE A 151 -3.44 -21.05 1.03
C PHE A 151 -4.36 -20.17 0.23
N GLY A 152 -4.33 -18.89 0.51
CA GLY A 152 -5.05 -17.83 -0.19
C GLY A 152 -4.09 -16.78 -0.74
N LEU A 153 -4.57 -16.00 -1.68
CA LEU A 153 -3.81 -15.00 -2.40
C LEU A 153 -4.46 -13.63 -2.26
N TYR A 154 -3.65 -12.60 -2.04
CA TYR A 154 -4.04 -11.22 -2.19
C TYR A 154 -3.52 -10.68 -3.53
N TYR A 155 -4.35 -9.93 -4.23
CA TYR A 155 -4.01 -9.32 -5.51
C TYR A 155 -4.58 -7.90 -5.60
N SER A 156 -3.70 -6.91 -5.72
CA SER A 156 -4.10 -5.52 -5.96
C SER A 156 -4.63 -5.32 -7.38
N LEU A 157 -5.81 -4.72 -7.52
CA LEU A 157 -6.39 -4.34 -8.80
C LEU A 157 -5.81 -3.04 -9.36
N ILE A 158 -5.10 -2.25 -8.54
CA ILE A 158 -4.29 -1.13 -9.02
C ILE A 158 -2.84 -1.56 -9.18
N ASP A 159 -2.09 -0.83 -10.00
CA ASP A 159 -0.69 -1.12 -10.30
C ASP A 159 0.04 0.18 -10.61
N TRP A 160 0.94 0.58 -9.73
CA TRP A 160 1.66 1.84 -9.86
C TRP A 160 2.88 1.75 -10.80
N ASN A 161 3.20 0.56 -11.26
CA ASN A 161 4.32 0.31 -12.18
C ASN A 161 3.86 0.05 -13.63
N TYR A 162 2.67 -0.53 -13.83
CA TYR A 162 2.21 -0.91 -15.15
C TYR A 162 1.89 0.33 -16.01
N PRO A 163 2.53 0.51 -17.21
CA PRO A 163 2.42 1.76 -17.98
C PRO A 163 1.02 2.10 -18.49
N HIS A 164 0.13 1.11 -18.57
CA HIS A 164 -1.26 1.29 -19.00
C HIS A 164 -2.27 1.31 -17.85
N ALA A 165 -1.80 1.30 -16.60
CA ALA A 165 -2.62 1.56 -15.43
C ALA A 165 -2.80 3.06 -15.16
N TYR A 166 -3.71 3.40 -14.27
CA TYR A 166 -3.78 4.76 -13.74
C TYR A 166 -2.53 5.06 -12.92
N PRO A 167 -1.99 6.28 -13.03
CA PRO A 167 -0.89 6.72 -12.19
C PRO A 167 -1.33 6.79 -10.71
N ILE A 168 -0.37 6.87 -9.81
CA ILE A 168 -0.64 7.10 -8.40
C ILE A 168 -1.47 8.38 -8.24
N SER A 169 -2.60 8.26 -7.57
CA SER A 169 -3.51 9.37 -7.29
C SER A 169 -3.71 9.56 -5.78
N SER A 170 -4.54 10.55 -5.41
CA SER A 170 -4.87 10.84 -4.01
C SER A 170 -5.73 9.76 -3.34
N HIS A 171 -6.30 8.85 -4.13
CA HIS A 171 -7.11 7.73 -3.65
C HIS A 171 -6.80 6.47 -4.45
N ASN A 172 -6.94 5.33 -3.80
CA ASN A 172 -6.60 4.03 -4.38
C ASN A 172 -7.80 3.34 -5.06
N CYS A 173 -8.80 4.11 -5.46
CA CYS A 173 -10.02 3.62 -6.14
C CYS A 173 -10.08 4.03 -7.61
N ASP A 174 -8.93 4.14 -8.26
CA ASP A 174 -8.84 4.52 -9.66
C ASP A 174 -9.42 3.45 -10.58
N PHE A 175 -9.93 3.89 -11.73
CA PHE A 175 -10.48 2.99 -12.73
C PHE A 175 -9.41 2.07 -13.30
N VAL A 176 -9.79 0.82 -13.55
CA VAL A 176 -8.94 -0.15 -14.24
C VAL A 176 -9.19 -0.04 -15.73
N THR A 177 -8.13 0.29 -16.51
CA THR A 177 -8.22 0.37 -17.97
C THR A 177 -8.47 -1.00 -18.60
N PRO A 178 -8.98 -1.08 -19.83
CA PRO A 178 -9.11 -2.35 -20.53
C PRO A 178 -7.79 -3.12 -20.64
N GLU A 179 -6.69 -2.44 -20.95
CA GLU A 179 -5.37 -3.07 -21.07
C GLU A 179 -4.86 -3.59 -19.71
N HIS A 180 -5.07 -2.82 -18.64
CA HIS A 180 -4.71 -3.24 -17.29
C HIS A 180 -5.60 -4.40 -16.80
N HIS A 181 -6.87 -4.43 -17.20
CA HIS A 181 -7.77 -5.54 -16.91
C HIS A 181 -7.29 -6.84 -17.55
N GLU A 182 -6.91 -6.82 -18.84
CA GLU A 182 -6.36 -8.01 -19.50
C GLU A 182 -5.03 -8.48 -18.89
N PHE A 183 -4.17 -7.53 -18.51
CA PHE A 183 -2.94 -7.81 -17.77
C PHE A 183 -3.25 -8.51 -16.44
N SER A 184 -4.21 -7.99 -15.66
CA SER A 184 -4.63 -8.58 -14.40
C SER A 184 -5.23 -9.98 -14.57
N LYS A 185 -6.08 -10.19 -15.60
CA LYS A 185 -6.63 -11.51 -15.93
C LYS A 185 -5.55 -12.54 -16.25
N ALA A 186 -4.51 -12.12 -16.98
CA ALA A 186 -3.38 -13.00 -17.28
C ALA A 186 -2.62 -13.41 -16.01
N GLN A 187 -2.34 -12.49 -15.12
CA GLN A 187 -1.67 -12.77 -13.83
C GLN A 187 -2.54 -13.64 -12.91
N VAL A 188 -3.83 -13.35 -12.80
CA VAL A 188 -4.77 -14.15 -12.00
C VAL A 188 -4.85 -15.59 -12.54
N ARG A 189 -4.85 -15.76 -13.86
CA ARG A 189 -4.80 -17.09 -14.48
C ARG A 189 -3.51 -17.83 -14.11
N GLU A 190 -2.35 -17.19 -14.16
CA GLU A 190 -1.09 -17.79 -13.74
C GLU A 190 -1.12 -18.22 -12.27
N LEU A 191 -1.61 -17.36 -11.39
CA LEU A 191 -1.73 -17.61 -9.95
C LEU A 191 -2.64 -18.82 -9.66
N LEU A 192 -3.77 -18.91 -10.34
CA LEU A 192 -4.73 -20.00 -10.11
C LEU A 192 -4.36 -21.32 -10.79
N THR A 193 -3.41 -21.33 -11.73
CA THR A 193 -2.99 -22.55 -12.43
C THR A 193 -1.67 -23.12 -11.97
N ASN A 194 -0.78 -22.29 -11.40
CA ASN A 194 0.60 -22.71 -11.13
C ASN A 194 0.92 -22.96 -9.66
N TYR A 195 0.05 -22.58 -8.72
CA TYR A 195 0.36 -22.54 -7.28
C TYR A 195 -0.53 -23.46 -6.43
N GLY A 196 -1.11 -24.50 -7.04
CA GLY A 196 -1.94 -25.48 -6.37
C GLY A 196 -3.34 -24.98 -6.00
N PRO A 197 -4.03 -25.65 -5.07
CA PRO A 197 -5.37 -25.25 -4.64
C PRO A 197 -5.33 -23.95 -3.86
N ILE A 198 -6.15 -22.99 -4.27
CA ILE A 198 -6.28 -21.67 -3.62
C ILE A 198 -7.63 -21.61 -2.89
N SER A 199 -7.59 -21.36 -1.59
CA SER A 199 -8.79 -21.30 -0.76
C SER A 199 -9.58 -20.01 -0.90
N GLU A 200 -8.87 -18.90 -1.08
CA GLU A 200 -9.49 -17.58 -1.31
C GLU A 200 -8.59 -16.68 -2.15
N LEU A 201 -9.21 -15.83 -2.95
CA LEU A 201 -8.56 -14.76 -3.71
C LEU A 201 -9.08 -13.41 -3.21
N TRP A 202 -8.20 -12.69 -2.57
CA TRP A 202 -8.47 -11.41 -1.96
C TRP A 202 -8.08 -10.28 -2.91
N PHE A 203 -9.05 -9.81 -3.70
CA PHE A 203 -8.88 -8.60 -4.53
C PHE A 203 -8.90 -7.37 -3.65
N ASP A 204 -8.15 -6.35 -4.05
CA ASP A 204 -8.08 -5.10 -3.31
C ASP A 204 -7.94 -3.90 -4.22
N MET A 205 -8.55 -2.79 -3.79
CA MET A 205 -8.51 -1.48 -4.45
C MET A 205 -9.03 -1.49 -5.90
N GLY A 206 -8.94 -0.33 -6.57
CA GLY A 206 -9.42 -0.15 -7.94
C GLY A 206 -10.95 -0.06 -8.07
N SER A 207 -11.37 0.57 -9.15
CA SER A 207 -12.78 0.68 -9.53
C SER A 207 -13.01 -0.04 -10.85
N LEU A 208 -13.52 -1.26 -10.75
CA LEU A 208 -13.86 -2.08 -11.90
C LEU A 208 -15.22 -1.69 -12.49
N GLN A 209 -15.35 -1.79 -13.80
CA GLN A 209 -16.66 -1.80 -14.42
C GLN A 209 -17.37 -3.13 -14.10
N PRO A 210 -18.71 -3.18 -14.08
CA PRO A 210 -19.45 -4.41 -13.77
C PRO A 210 -19.02 -5.63 -14.60
N GLN A 211 -18.73 -5.41 -15.88
CA GLN A 211 -18.25 -6.47 -16.76
C GLN A 211 -16.86 -6.97 -16.36
N GLN A 212 -15.95 -6.09 -15.94
CA GLN A 212 -14.60 -6.46 -15.50
C GLN A 212 -14.64 -7.31 -14.23
N SER A 213 -15.47 -6.92 -13.24
CA SER A 213 -15.66 -7.72 -12.02
C SER A 213 -16.20 -9.10 -12.34
N LYS A 214 -17.21 -9.17 -13.23
CA LYS A 214 -17.78 -10.44 -13.66
C LYS A 214 -16.76 -11.33 -14.35
N GLU A 215 -15.96 -10.79 -15.25
CA GLU A 215 -14.94 -11.56 -15.97
C GLU A 215 -13.86 -12.13 -15.04
N LEU A 216 -13.40 -11.36 -14.05
CA LEU A 216 -12.46 -11.86 -13.05
C LEU A 216 -13.09 -12.92 -12.15
N TYR A 217 -14.32 -12.72 -11.70
CA TYR A 217 -15.04 -13.71 -10.91
C TYR A 217 -15.23 -15.01 -11.67
N ASP A 218 -15.74 -14.93 -12.91
CA ASP A 218 -15.97 -16.09 -13.77
C ASP A 218 -14.66 -16.83 -14.03
N LEU A 219 -13.54 -16.13 -14.26
CA LEU A 219 -12.22 -16.70 -14.42
C LEU A 219 -11.77 -17.50 -13.20
N VAL A 220 -11.99 -16.94 -12.00
CA VAL A 220 -11.66 -17.66 -10.75
C VAL A 220 -12.51 -18.93 -10.65
N LYS A 221 -13.81 -18.82 -10.87
CA LYS A 221 -14.73 -19.97 -10.75
C LYS A 221 -14.54 -21.03 -11.85
N GLU A 222 -14.11 -20.62 -13.05
CA GLU A 222 -13.73 -21.56 -14.12
C GLU A 222 -12.51 -22.40 -13.73
N LEU A 223 -11.49 -21.74 -13.16
CA LEU A 223 -10.21 -22.40 -12.86
C LEU A 223 -10.24 -23.14 -11.52
N GLN A 224 -10.84 -22.54 -10.49
CA GLN A 224 -10.93 -23.07 -9.14
C GLN A 224 -12.33 -22.78 -8.54
N PRO A 225 -13.34 -23.62 -8.77
CA PRO A 225 -14.71 -23.37 -8.31
C PRO A 225 -14.86 -23.16 -6.81
N ASP A 226 -14.00 -23.80 -6.02
CA ASP A 226 -14.02 -23.74 -4.56
C ASP A 226 -13.24 -22.54 -3.97
N CYS A 227 -12.51 -21.78 -4.80
CA CYS A 227 -11.81 -20.58 -4.37
C CYS A 227 -12.82 -19.48 -4.03
N MET A 228 -12.75 -18.95 -2.80
CA MET A 228 -13.62 -17.88 -2.32
C MET A 228 -13.12 -16.51 -2.81
N VAL A 229 -14.01 -15.69 -3.34
CA VAL A 229 -13.68 -14.38 -3.90
C VAL A 229 -14.12 -13.26 -2.97
N SER A 230 -13.21 -12.35 -2.64
CA SER A 230 -13.46 -11.23 -1.72
C SER A 230 -14.38 -10.14 -2.29
N GLY A 231 -15.12 -9.49 -1.42
CA GLY A 231 -16.07 -8.42 -1.77
C GLY A 231 -15.41 -7.15 -2.34
N ARG A 232 -14.11 -6.98 -2.18
CA ARG A 232 -13.39 -5.85 -2.79
C ARG A 232 -13.22 -5.98 -4.31
N LEU A 233 -13.64 -7.08 -4.92
CA LEU A 233 -13.83 -7.16 -6.38
C LEU A 233 -14.92 -6.18 -6.86
N GLY A 234 -15.86 -5.85 -6.01
CA GLY A 234 -16.91 -4.86 -6.28
C GLY A 234 -18.05 -5.35 -7.15
N ASN A 235 -18.99 -4.44 -7.45
CA ASN A 235 -20.13 -4.67 -8.32
C ASN A 235 -21.07 -5.83 -7.90
N ASP A 236 -21.13 -6.13 -6.62
CA ASP A 236 -21.92 -7.22 -6.03
C ASP A 236 -21.57 -8.63 -6.59
N VAL A 237 -20.31 -8.81 -7.04
CA VAL A 237 -19.83 -10.08 -7.64
C VAL A 237 -18.73 -10.65 -6.76
N TYR A 238 -19.10 -11.41 -5.73
CA TYR A 238 -18.18 -12.00 -4.76
C TYR A 238 -18.84 -13.11 -3.94
N ASP A 239 -18.05 -13.84 -3.16
CA ASP A 239 -18.53 -14.92 -2.28
C ASP A 239 -18.67 -14.47 -0.82
N PHE A 240 -17.83 -13.55 -0.35
CA PHE A 240 -17.88 -13.00 1.02
C PHE A 240 -17.59 -11.51 1.05
N ALA A 241 -18.28 -10.80 1.93
CA ALA A 241 -18.06 -9.37 2.14
C ALA A 241 -16.77 -9.13 2.94
N VAL A 242 -16.11 -8.01 2.67
CA VAL A 242 -14.94 -7.56 3.43
C VAL A 242 -15.28 -6.25 4.12
N MET A 243 -15.02 -6.17 5.41
CA MET A 243 -15.21 -4.92 6.16
C MET A 243 -14.12 -3.91 5.81
N ALA A 244 -14.33 -2.66 6.18
CA ALA A 244 -13.27 -1.67 6.13
C ALA A 244 -12.09 -2.09 7.03
N ASP A 245 -10.89 -1.62 6.70
CA ASP A 245 -9.66 -1.99 7.39
C ASP A 245 -9.76 -1.79 8.92
N ASN A 246 -9.46 -2.83 9.68
CA ASN A 246 -9.56 -2.83 11.15
C ASN A 246 -10.97 -2.46 11.69
N LYS A 247 -12.03 -2.74 10.94
CA LYS A 247 -13.41 -2.41 11.31
C LYS A 247 -14.29 -3.64 11.45
N LEU A 248 -15.30 -3.48 12.27
CA LEU A 248 -16.34 -4.46 12.57
C LEU A 248 -17.70 -3.90 12.13
N PRO A 249 -18.66 -4.75 11.77
CA PRO A 249 -20.03 -4.31 11.59
C PRO A 249 -20.66 -4.00 12.97
N ASP A 250 -21.56 -3.01 12.98
CA ASP A 250 -22.28 -2.63 14.20
C ASP A 250 -23.29 -3.68 14.66
N VAL A 251 -23.59 -4.66 13.81
CA VAL A 251 -24.58 -5.70 14.05
C VAL A 251 -24.07 -7.07 13.62
N THR A 252 -24.66 -8.13 14.15
CA THR A 252 -24.43 -9.48 13.65
C THR A 252 -24.88 -9.59 12.20
N LEU A 253 -23.98 -10.05 11.33
CA LEU A 253 -24.29 -10.31 9.93
C LEU A 253 -24.58 -11.79 9.73
N HIS A 254 -25.71 -12.11 9.12
CA HIS A 254 -26.08 -13.47 8.75
C HIS A 254 -25.66 -13.81 7.31
N ALA A 255 -24.53 -13.31 6.90
CA ALA A 255 -23.95 -13.45 5.59
C ALA A 255 -22.45 -13.70 5.73
N PRO A 256 -21.77 -14.36 4.78
CA PRO A 256 -20.33 -14.55 4.85
C PRO A 256 -19.61 -13.21 4.80
N TRP A 257 -18.72 -13.00 5.76
CA TRP A 257 -17.90 -11.81 5.79
C TRP A 257 -16.57 -12.05 6.52
N GLN A 258 -15.62 -11.22 6.24
CA GLN A 258 -14.29 -11.27 6.82
C GLN A 258 -13.84 -9.88 7.25
N SER A 259 -13.19 -9.79 8.40
CA SER A 259 -12.48 -8.59 8.85
C SER A 259 -10.99 -8.82 8.73
N ALA A 260 -10.35 -8.03 7.87
CA ALA A 260 -8.90 -7.93 7.85
C ALA A 260 -8.44 -6.93 8.90
N ALA A 261 -7.51 -7.35 9.74
CA ALA A 261 -6.95 -6.54 10.81
C ALA A 261 -5.43 -6.60 10.81
N SER A 262 -4.80 -5.45 10.92
CA SER A 262 -3.35 -5.35 11.07
C SER A 262 -2.91 -5.55 12.51
N MET A 263 -1.67 -5.98 12.74
CA MET A 263 -1.11 -6.03 14.09
C MET A 263 -1.10 -4.65 14.75
N PHE A 264 -0.80 -3.62 13.95
CA PHE A 264 -0.84 -2.21 14.32
C PHE A 264 -1.68 -1.45 13.31
N SER A 265 -2.64 -0.65 13.79
CA SER A 265 -3.60 0.08 12.93
C SER A 265 -2.95 1.05 11.95
N GLU A 266 -1.71 1.42 12.19
CA GLU A 266 -0.94 2.40 11.41
C GLU A 266 -0.22 1.78 10.20
N THR A 267 -0.17 0.45 10.07
CA THR A 267 0.55 -0.21 8.97
C THR A 267 0.16 -1.68 8.81
N TRP A 268 0.22 -2.18 7.57
CA TRP A 268 0.10 -3.61 7.27
C TRP A 268 1.47 -4.28 7.12
N SER A 269 2.45 -3.59 6.51
CA SER A 269 3.80 -4.12 6.38
C SER A 269 4.71 -3.72 7.53
N TYR A 270 5.91 -4.27 7.50
CA TYR A 270 6.95 -3.95 8.46
C TYR A 270 7.24 -2.45 8.50
N ARG A 271 7.35 -1.94 9.74
CA ARG A 271 7.77 -0.57 10.03
C ARG A 271 8.84 -0.62 11.11
N SER A 272 10.06 -0.25 10.76
CA SER A 272 11.23 -0.36 11.65
C SER A 272 11.12 0.47 12.93
N TRP A 273 10.47 1.62 12.83
CA TRP A 273 10.25 2.57 13.92
C TRP A 273 8.87 2.43 14.59
N GLN A 274 8.13 1.33 14.35
CA GLN A 274 6.84 1.08 14.99
C GLN A 274 6.99 0.94 16.50
N GLU A 275 6.21 1.73 17.25
CA GLU A 275 6.04 1.53 18.67
C GLU A 275 5.17 0.31 18.93
N ARG A 276 5.72 -0.69 19.62
CA ARG A 276 5.06 -2.00 19.77
C ARG A 276 4.34 -2.19 21.10
N GLY A 277 4.72 -1.44 22.15
CA GLY A 277 4.13 -1.59 23.47
C GLY A 277 4.44 -2.95 24.12
N LYS A 278 3.51 -3.44 24.93
CA LYS A 278 3.64 -4.75 25.59
C LYS A 278 2.94 -5.84 24.80
N VAL A 279 3.52 -7.01 24.81
CA VAL A 279 2.96 -8.20 24.14
C VAL A 279 1.60 -8.56 24.71
N GLU A 280 1.45 -8.54 26.05
CA GLU A 280 0.22 -8.90 26.75
C GLU A 280 -0.96 -8.00 26.34
N ASP A 281 -0.72 -6.68 26.29
CA ASP A 281 -1.75 -5.72 25.87
C ASP A 281 -2.20 -5.99 24.42
N LYS A 282 -1.23 -6.33 23.54
CA LYS A 282 -1.53 -6.65 22.14
C LYS A 282 -2.25 -8.00 21.99
N VAL A 283 -1.90 -9.00 22.78
CA VAL A 283 -2.64 -10.27 22.84
C VAL A 283 -4.08 -10.04 23.25
N ALA A 284 -4.32 -9.29 24.32
CA ALA A 284 -5.66 -8.94 24.77
C ALA A 284 -6.47 -8.21 23.68
N GLU A 285 -5.85 -7.23 23.01
CA GLU A 285 -6.45 -6.49 21.91
C GLU A 285 -6.89 -7.42 20.77
N LYS A 286 -6.00 -8.31 20.31
CA LYS A 286 -6.28 -9.17 19.16
C LYS A 286 -7.21 -10.33 19.48
N LEU A 287 -7.17 -10.87 20.69
CA LEU A 287 -8.16 -11.85 21.18
C LEU A 287 -9.56 -11.25 21.24
N ARG A 288 -9.71 -10.03 21.77
CA ARG A 288 -10.99 -9.34 21.77
C ARG A 288 -11.51 -9.13 20.34
N SER A 289 -10.64 -8.65 19.44
CA SER A 289 -11.01 -8.46 18.02
C SER A 289 -11.44 -9.78 17.37
N LEU A 290 -10.73 -10.89 17.63
CA LEU A 290 -11.11 -12.21 17.16
C LEU A 290 -12.51 -12.60 17.66
N ILE A 291 -12.77 -12.42 18.95
CA ILE A 291 -14.05 -12.74 19.59
C ILE A 291 -15.16 -11.88 19.02
N ASP A 292 -14.94 -10.58 18.92
CA ASP A 292 -15.90 -9.62 18.33
C ASP A 292 -16.29 -10.01 16.90
N VAL A 293 -15.32 -10.42 16.09
CA VAL A 293 -15.56 -10.85 14.71
C VAL A 293 -16.39 -12.15 14.70
N VAL A 294 -15.96 -13.13 15.46
CA VAL A 294 -16.58 -14.48 15.45
C VAL A 294 -17.97 -14.47 16.03
N SER A 295 -18.21 -13.71 17.12
CA SER A 295 -19.51 -13.57 17.74
C SER A 295 -20.54 -12.86 16.83
N ARG A 296 -20.07 -12.02 15.90
CA ARG A 296 -20.90 -11.39 14.87
C ARG A 296 -20.97 -12.19 13.57
N GLY A 297 -20.38 -13.38 13.53
CA GLY A 297 -20.49 -14.33 12.43
C GLY A 297 -19.39 -14.23 11.35
N GLY A 298 -18.35 -13.45 11.58
CA GLY A 298 -17.26 -13.26 10.62
C GLY A 298 -16.10 -14.22 10.75
N ASN A 299 -15.17 -14.07 9.82
CA ASN A 299 -13.83 -14.63 9.86
C ASN A 299 -12.81 -13.54 10.14
N TYR A 300 -11.85 -13.79 10.99
CA TYR A 300 -10.80 -12.85 11.36
C TYR A 300 -9.51 -13.16 10.61
N LEU A 301 -9.03 -12.21 9.82
CA LEU A 301 -7.81 -12.28 9.04
C LEU A 301 -6.76 -11.34 9.65
N LEU A 302 -5.89 -11.89 10.52
CA LEU A 302 -4.88 -11.10 11.24
C LEU A 302 -3.58 -11.05 10.49
N ASN A 303 -3.13 -9.83 10.22
CA ASN A 303 -1.95 -9.56 9.45
C ASN A 303 -0.67 -9.53 10.26
N ILE A 304 0.40 -10.04 9.65
CA ILE A 304 1.79 -9.84 10.04
C ILE A 304 2.57 -9.13 8.92
N GLY A 305 3.63 -8.43 9.29
CA GLY A 305 4.55 -7.77 8.36
C GLY A 305 5.99 -8.25 8.57
N PRO A 306 6.46 -9.31 7.89
CA PRO A 306 7.86 -9.69 7.96
C PRO A 306 8.79 -8.53 7.60
N ASP A 307 9.94 -8.45 8.24
CA ASP A 307 10.92 -7.40 8.00
C ASP A 307 11.63 -7.56 6.64
N GLY A 308 12.49 -6.61 6.30
CA GLY A 308 13.21 -6.62 5.02
C GLY A 308 14.14 -7.82 4.81
N THR A 309 14.48 -8.56 5.86
CA THR A 309 15.21 -9.83 5.76
C THR A 309 14.30 -11.02 5.53
N GLY A 310 13.00 -10.84 5.60
CA GLY A 310 11.98 -11.88 5.51
C GLY A 310 11.63 -12.54 6.84
N ALA A 311 12.26 -12.14 7.93
CA ALA A 311 11.98 -12.70 9.24
C ALA A 311 10.66 -12.16 9.82
N VAL A 312 9.88 -13.03 10.47
CA VAL A 312 8.73 -12.59 11.25
C VAL A 312 9.23 -11.84 12.49
N VAL A 313 8.71 -10.63 12.67
CA VAL A 313 9.08 -9.76 13.79
C VAL A 313 8.88 -10.50 15.13
N PRO A 314 9.88 -10.54 16.04
CA PRO A 314 9.79 -11.30 17.29
C PRO A 314 8.58 -10.93 18.15
N PHE A 315 8.21 -9.67 18.20
CA PHE A 315 7.01 -9.21 18.91
C PHE A 315 5.72 -9.84 18.34
N GLU A 316 5.57 -9.84 17.01
CA GLU A 316 4.40 -10.42 16.33
C GLU A 316 4.36 -11.93 16.54
N ARG A 317 5.52 -12.61 16.43
CA ARG A 317 5.66 -14.05 16.73
C ARG A 317 5.17 -14.37 18.13
N GLU A 318 5.60 -13.61 19.14
CA GLU A 318 5.22 -13.85 20.53
C GLU A 318 3.71 -13.61 20.75
N VAL A 319 3.13 -12.58 20.18
CA VAL A 319 1.68 -12.32 20.22
C VAL A 319 0.91 -13.50 19.64
N LEU A 320 1.30 -13.97 18.45
CA LEU A 320 0.64 -15.08 17.78
C LEU A 320 0.71 -16.37 18.59
N LEU A 321 1.87 -16.72 19.15
CA LEU A 321 2.04 -17.93 19.97
C LEU A 321 1.20 -17.89 21.26
N LYS A 322 1.05 -16.71 21.88
CA LYS A 322 0.18 -16.58 23.07
C LYS A 322 -1.30 -16.70 22.71
N ILE A 323 -1.73 -16.16 21.59
CA ILE A 323 -3.09 -16.37 21.06
C ILE A 323 -3.32 -17.84 20.76
N GLY A 324 -2.36 -18.50 20.11
CA GLY A 324 -2.42 -19.94 19.83
C GLY A 324 -2.58 -20.78 21.08
N LYS A 325 -1.81 -20.49 22.13
CA LYS A 325 -1.94 -21.17 23.42
C LYS A 325 -3.34 -21.01 24.02
N TRP A 326 -3.94 -19.81 23.95
CA TRP A 326 -5.31 -19.60 24.41
C TRP A 326 -6.31 -20.42 23.57
N LEU A 327 -6.10 -20.51 22.25
CA LEU A 327 -6.96 -21.28 21.34
C LEU A 327 -6.83 -22.78 21.51
N GLU A 328 -5.71 -23.32 21.98
CA GLU A 328 -5.58 -24.75 22.33
C GLU A 328 -6.60 -25.16 23.39
N GLU A 329 -6.91 -24.27 24.33
CA GLU A 329 -7.85 -24.52 25.41
C GLU A 329 -9.30 -24.12 25.07
N ASN A 330 -9.46 -23.08 24.22
CA ASN A 330 -10.76 -22.41 23.98
C ASN A 330 -11.24 -22.47 22.52
N GLY A 331 -10.57 -23.27 21.68
CA GLY A 331 -10.89 -23.31 20.24
C GLY A 331 -12.33 -23.71 19.92
N ASP A 332 -12.97 -24.54 20.75
CA ASP A 332 -14.37 -24.91 20.59
C ASP A 332 -15.33 -23.70 20.64
N ALA A 333 -14.92 -22.61 21.29
CA ALA A 333 -15.68 -21.37 21.37
C ALA A 333 -15.48 -20.46 20.15
N ILE A 334 -14.54 -20.81 19.26
CA ILE A 334 -14.13 -20.02 18.10
C ILE A 334 -14.41 -20.72 16.78
N TYR A 335 -13.79 -21.91 16.56
CA TYR A 335 -13.90 -22.61 15.28
C TYR A 335 -15.26 -23.27 15.10
N ASP A 336 -15.72 -23.30 13.85
CA ASP A 336 -17.00 -23.91 13.46
C ASP A 336 -18.22 -23.34 14.22
N THR A 337 -18.05 -22.20 14.88
CA THR A 337 -19.12 -21.56 15.65
C THR A 337 -20.09 -20.81 14.76
N GLN A 338 -21.30 -20.68 15.27
CA GLN A 338 -22.33 -19.77 14.79
C GLN A 338 -22.29 -18.48 15.62
N PRO A 339 -22.76 -17.36 15.04
CA PRO A 339 -22.80 -16.08 15.74
C PRO A 339 -23.75 -16.10 16.93
N SER A 340 -23.63 -15.07 17.76
CA SER A 340 -24.55 -14.83 18.87
C SER A 340 -26.01 -14.85 18.39
N PRO A 341 -26.90 -15.57 19.08
CA PRO A 341 -28.35 -15.55 18.79
C PRO A 341 -29.03 -14.31 19.36
N TYR A 342 -28.30 -13.47 20.07
CA TYR A 342 -28.81 -12.26 20.72
C TYR A 342 -28.52 -11.03 19.82
N ASN A 343 -29.52 -10.13 19.76
CA ASN A 343 -29.38 -8.85 19.05
C ASN A 343 -28.96 -7.70 20.00
N GLU A 344 -28.54 -8.04 21.21
CA GLU A 344 -28.10 -7.08 22.22
C GLU A 344 -26.60 -7.22 22.46
N GLU A 345 -25.96 -6.11 22.74
CA GLU A 345 -24.57 -6.08 23.21
C GLU A 345 -24.53 -6.28 24.72
N PHE A 346 -23.59 -7.08 25.17
CA PHE A 346 -23.38 -7.34 26.59
C PHE A 346 -22.15 -6.60 27.10
N GLU A 347 -22.28 -5.86 28.20
CA GLU A 347 -21.13 -5.18 28.82
C GLU A 347 -20.05 -6.14 29.32
N TRP A 348 -20.41 -7.40 29.59
CA TRP A 348 -19.51 -8.42 30.13
C TRP A 348 -18.73 -9.19 29.04
N GLY A 349 -19.13 -9.14 27.78
CA GLY A 349 -18.48 -9.86 26.69
C GLY A 349 -19.43 -10.32 25.60
N ASP A 350 -19.12 -11.44 24.96
CA ASP A 350 -19.80 -11.95 23.77
C ASP A 350 -20.27 -13.40 23.94
N VAL A 351 -21.05 -13.84 22.93
CA VAL A 351 -21.58 -15.21 22.89
C VAL A 351 -21.30 -15.84 21.54
N THR A 352 -20.84 -17.09 21.56
CA THR A 352 -20.79 -17.95 20.38
C THR A 352 -21.50 -19.27 20.65
N ILE A 353 -21.84 -19.99 19.56
CA ILE A 353 -22.53 -21.26 19.64
C ILE A 353 -21.79 -22.30 18.83
N ASN A 354 -21.57 -23.47 19.43
CA ASN A 354 -21.05 -24.63 18.72
C ASN A 354 -21.89 -25.87 19.06
N GLY A 355 -22.63 -26.36 18.08
CA GLY A 355 -23.54 -27.46 18.31
C GLY A 355 -24.61 -27.17 19.36
N ASN A 356 -24.59 -27.89 20.50
CA ASN A 356 -25.52 -27.71 21.63
C ASN A 356 -24.98 -26.79 22.71
N ASP A 357 -23.74 -26.35 22.56
CA ASP A 357 -23.05 -25.60 23.58
C ASP A 357 -23.05 -24.11 23.22
N MET A 358 -23.29 -23.29 24.21
CA MET A 358 -23.14 -21.84 24.17
C MET A 358 -21.87 -21.49 24.96
N TYR A 359 -21.07 -20.61 24.40
CA TYR A 359 -19.84 -20.13 25.01
C TYR A 359 -20.02 -18.64 25.33
N LEU A 360 -19.81 -18.29 26.59
CA LEU A 360 -19.76 -16.92 27.07
C LEU A 360 -18.30 -16.52 27.14
N LEU A 361 -17.92 -15.55 26.33
CA LEU A 361 -16.55 -15.06 26.21
C LEU A 361 -16.45 -13.73 26.98
N LEU A 362 -15.77 -13.75 28.12
CA LEU A 362 -15.71 -12.61 29.03
C LEU A 362 -14.59 -11.66 28.59
N THR A 363 -14.98 -10.58 27.94
CA THR A 363 -14.06 -9.59 27.34
C THR A 363 -14.29 -8.17 27.82
N GLY A 364 -15.37 -7.95 28.53
CA GLY A 364 -15.87 -6.63 28.95
C GLY A 364 -15.75 -6.35 30.45
N THR A 365 -16.82 -5.80 31.03
CA THR A 365 -16.88 -5.43 32.46
C THR A 365 -17.52 -6.51 33.30
N TYR A 366 -17.01 -6.69 34.53
CA TYR A 366 -17.59 -7.61 35.48
C TYR A 366 -19.07 -7.28 35.77
N PRO A 367 -19.99 -8.28 35.71
CA PRO A 367 -21.41 -8.08 35.97
C PRO A 367 -21.64 -7.57 37.39
N LYS A 368 -22.42 -6.51 37.55
CA LYS A 368 -22.66 -5.87 38.86
C LYS A 368 -23.22 -6.84 39.91
N GLU A 369 -24.05 -7.78 39.48
CA GLU A 369 -24.70 -8.77 40.32
C GLU A 369 -23.84 -10.02 40.54
N GLY A 370 -22.68 -10.13 39.91
CA GLY A 370 -21.80 -11.29 39.97
C GLY A 370 -22.32 -12.52 39.22
N TYR A 371 -23.28 -12.33 38.33
CA TYR A 371 -23.78 -13.39 37.43
C TYR A 371 -24.34 -12.80 36.13
N ILE A 372 -24.36 -13.64 35.10
CA ILE A 372 -24.92 -13.37 33.78
C ILE A 372 -26.28 -14.10 33.69
N GLU A 373 -27.29 -13.39 33.23
CA GLU A 373 -28.60 -13.98 32.91
C GLU A 373 -28.86 -13.89 31.41
N LEU A 374 -29.11 -15.04 30.77
CA LEU A 374 -29.46 -15.15 29.35
C LEU A 374 -30.77 -15.89 29.17
N LYS A 375 -31.55 -15.50 28.16
CA LYS A 375 -32.71 -16.23 27.73
C LYS A 375 -32.34 -17.22 26.64
N LEU A 376 -32.68 -18.47 26.82
CA LEU A 376 -32.39 -19.57 25.90
C LEU A 376 -33.62 -19.95 25.08
N GLY A 377 -33.39 -20.48 23.91
CA GLY A 377 -34.43 -21.05 23.06
C GLY A 377 -35.15 -20.05 22.17
N ASN A 378 -35.95 -20.58 21.25
CA ASN A 378 -36.80 -19.80 20.35
C ASN A 378 -38.28 -20.25 20.46
N PRO A 379 -39.21 -19.46 21.00
CA PRO A 379 -38.93 -18.15 21.59
C PRO A 379 -38.14 -18.28 22.91
N GLN A 380 -37.27 -17.31 23.16
CA GLN A 380 -36.40 -17.27 24.34
C GLN A 380 -37.21 -17.20 25.64
N LYS A 381 -37.57 -18.37 26.19
CA LYS A 381 -38.45 -18.47 27.36
C LYS A 381 -37.74 -18.98 28.60
N THR A 382 -36.68 -19.76 28.42
CA THR A 382 -35.94 -20.35 29.52
C THR A 382 -34.76 -19.45 29.90
N GLY A 383 -34.65 -19.09 31.15
CA GLY A 383 -33.50 -18.35 31.66
C GLY A 383 -32.33 -19.26 31.98
N CYS A 384 -31.13 -18.82 31.70
CA CYS A 384 -29.88 -19.39 32.16
C CYS A 384 -29.18 -18.37 33.04
N ARG A 385 -28.78 -18.77 34.24
CA ARG A 385 -28.05 -17.91 35.18
C ARG A 385 -26.68 -18.50 35.46
N VAL A 386 -25.65 -17.79 35.09
CA VAL A 386 -24.27 -18.23 35.24
C VAL A 386 -23.57 -17.33 36.24
N LYS A 387 -23.01 -17.91 37.30
CA LYS A 387 -22.18 -17.20 38.26
C LYS A 387 -20.84 -16.88 37.62
N VAL A 388 -20.41 -15.61 37.77
CA VAL A 388 -19.11 -15.14 37.26
C VAL A 388 -18.23 -14.79 38.46
N ASP A 389 -17.03 -15.31 38.45
CA ASP A 389 -16.06 -14.99 39.48
C ASP A 389 -15.37 -13.66 39.19
N LYS A 390 -15.21 -12.83 40.19
CA LYS A 390 -14.58 -11.51 40.03
C LYS A 390 -13.14 -11.61 39.56
N ASP A 391 -12.45 -12.67 39.96
CA ASP A 391 -11.05 -12.90 39.59
C ASP A 391 -10.86 -13.17 38.10
N MET A 392 -11.93 -13.55 37.36
CA MET A 392 -11.92 -13.67 35.90
C MET A 392 -11.75 -12.30 35.19
N TYR A 393 -11.85 -11.21 35.92
CA TYR A 393 -11.62 -9.86 35.38
C TYR A 393 -10.42 -9.15 36.03
N ALA A 394 -9.60 -9.90 36.77
CA ALA A 394 -8.45 -9.34 37.51
C ALA A 394 -7.35 -8.85 36.55
N ASP A 395 -7.16 -9.55 35.43
CA ASP A 395 -6.25 -9.15 34.36
C ASP A 395 -7.05 -8.89 33.07
N PRO A 396 -7.03 -7.67 32.52
CA PRO A 396 -7.67 -7.37 31.25
C PRO A 396 -7.10 -8.16 30.06
N ALA A 397 -5.92 -8.74 30.19
CA ALA A 397 -5.32 -9.60 29.18
C ALA A 397 -5.91 -11.03 29.21
N ASP A 398 -6.50 -11.43 30.32
CA ASP A 398 -7.11 -12.74 30.47
C ASP A 398 -8.54 -12.75 29.93
N VAL A 399 -8.75 -13.45 28.82
CA VAL A 399 -10.09 -13.72 28.29
C VAL A 399 -10.55 -15.08 28.77
N HIS A 400 -11.59 -15.10 29.58
CA HIS A 400 -12.18 -16.32 30.12
C HIS A 400 -13.39 -16.79 29.32
N VAL A 401 -13.54 -18.10 29.20
CA VAL A 401 -14.64 -18.73 28.50
C VAL A 401 -15.45 -19.59 29.45
N ILE A 402 -16.76 -19.37 29.50
CA ILE A 402 -17.69 -20.22 30.26
C ILE A 402 -18.56 -20.99 29.27
N LYS A 403 -18.47 -22.31 29.33
CA LYS A 403 -19.30 -23.18 28.52
C LYS A 403 -20.63 -23.47 29.22
N VAL A 404 -21.71 -23.29 28.51
CA VAL A 404 -23.07 -23.59 28.98
C VAL A 404 -23.73 -24.57 28.02
N ASN A 405 -24.16 -25.72 28.56
CA ASN A 405 -24.99 -26.63 27.79
C ASN A 405 -26.40 -26.05 27.71
N ALA A 406 -26.76 -25.52 26.57
CA ALA A 406 -28.05 -24.88 26.39
C ALA A 406 -29.20 -25.85 25.97
N GLY A 407 -28.90 -27.14 25.80
CA GLY A 407 -29.83 -28.25 25.79
C GLY A 407 -30.97 -28.25 24.78
N GLY A 408 -30.88 -27.56 23.67
CA GLY A 408 -31.98 -27.50 22.74
C GLY A 408 -31.66 -27.05 21.32
N ASP A 409 -32.50 -27.55 20.38
CA ASP A 409 -32.37 -27.24 18.95
C ASP A 409 -32.94 -25.86 18.59
N SER A 410 -33.62 -25.20 19.50
CA SER A 410 -34.45 -24.03 19.22
C SER A 410 -33.66 -22.73 18.93
N TRP A 411 -32.41 -22.68 19.27
CA TRP A 411 -31.54 -21.50 19.01
C TRP A 411 -30.47 -21.76 17.96
N ARG A 412 -30.41 -22.98 17.42
CA ARG A 412 -29.53 -23.37 16.34
C ARG A 412 -29.87 -22.78 14.98
N GLN A 413 -31.02 -22.12 14.87
CA GLN A 413 -31.54 -21.57 13.62
C GLN A 413 -31.07 -20.13 13.36
N VAL A 414 -29.83 -19.81 13.70
CA VAL A 414 -29.18 -18.70 13.04
C VAL A 414 -28.74 -19.21 11.67
N SER A 415 -29.68 -19.28 10.74
CA SER A 415 -29.35 -19.64 9.37
C SER A 415 -28.51 -18.52 8.77
N TRP A 416 -27.42 -18.89 8.16
CA TRP A 416 -26.69 -18.01 7.28
C TRP A 416 -27.58 -17.70 6.08
N ALA A 417 -28.33 -16.63 6.16
CA ALA A 417 -29.24 -16.25 5.10
C ALA A 417 -28.51 -15.90 3.80
N GLY A 418 -27.22 -15.64 3.88
CA GLY A 418 -26.38 -15.38 2.71
C GLY A 418 -26.10 -16.59 1.84
N ALA A 419 -26.25 -17.80 2.36
CA ALA A 419 -26.04 -19.03 1.58
C ALA A 419 -27.04 -19.19 0.43
N ASP A 420 -28.17 -18.52 0.49
CA ASP A 420 -29.21 -18.53 -0.56
C ASP A 420 -29.28 -17.22 -1.36
N GLY A 421 -28.35 -16.30 -1.17
CA GLY A 421 -28.28 -15.03 -1.91
C GLY A 421 -29.37 -14.00 -1.54
N THR A 422 -30.05 -14.18 -0.42
CA THR A 422 -31.19 -13.33 -0.04
C THR A 422 -30.80 -12.06 0.72
N LEU A 423 -29.55 -11.90 1.15
CA LEU A 423 -29.08 -10.71 1.83
C LEU A 423 -28.44 -9.71 0.88
N SER A 424 -28.85 -8.46 1.03
CA SER A 424 -28.22 -7.35 0.36
C SER A 424 -26.89 -7.04 1.01
N TRP A 425 -25.82 -7.42 0.37
CA TRP A 425 -24.45 -7.06 0.77
C TRP A 425 -24.18 -5.55 0.75
N LYS A 426 -25.04 -4.78 0.07
CA LYS A 426 -24.90 -3.33 -0.06
C LYS A 426 -24.82 -2.59 1.28
N ASN A 427 -25.41 -3.15 2.31
CA ASN A 427 -25.33 -2.58 3.66
C ASN A 427 -24.14 -3.09 4.47
N ALA A 428 -23.47 -4.13 3.97
CA ALA A 428 -22.30 -4.75 4.62
C ALA A 428 -20.99 -4.45 3.89
N THR A 429 -21.06 -3.89 2.67
CA THR A 429 -19.89 -3.40 1.97
C THR A 429 -19.33 -2.21 2.71
N PRO A 430 -18.04 -2.20 3.02
CA PRO A 430 -17.40 -1.02 3.59
C PRO A 430 -17.65 0.16 2.67
N ASP A 431 -17.94 1.30 3.26
CA ASP A 431 -17.93 2.55 2.54
C ASP A 431 -16.51 2.75 2.02
N PHE A 432 -16.29 2.48 0.73
CA PHE A 432 -15.04 2.76 0.03
C PHE A 432 -14.82 4.25 -0.21
N SER A 433 -15.68 5.11 0.32
CA SER A 433 -15.31 6.50 0.50
C SER A 433 -14.13 6.56 1.47
N TYR A 434 -12.98 6.10 1.01
CA TYR A 434 -11.75 6.58 1.60
C TYR A 434 -11.83 8.09 1.46
N SER A 435 -12.14 8.74 2.58
CA SER A 435 -11.85 10.15 2.71
C SER A 435 -10.44 10.31 2.18
N CYS A 436 -10.30 11.11 1.13
CA CYS A 436 -9.01 11.53 0.63
C CYS A 436 -8.14 11.73 1.84
N PHE A 437 -7.03 11.03 1.87
CA PHE A 437 -6.10 11.20 2.95
C PHE A 437 -5.79 12.68 3.02
N ASP A 438 -6.23 13.34 4.06
CA ASP A 438 -5.81 14.71 4.37
C ASP A 438 -4.34 14.66 4.74
N TYR A 439 -3.50 14.68 3.71
CA TYR A 439 -2.06 14.70 3.82
C TYR A 439 -1.58 16.09 4.20
N TYR A 440 -1.84 16.48 5.43
CA TYR A 440 -1.06 17.48 6.08
C TYR A 440 0.13 16.82 6.79
N SER A 441 1.04 16.24 6.03
CA SER A 441 2.34 15.95 6.60
C SER A 441 3.11 17.27 6.69
N ASN A 442 3.43 17.65 7.88
CA ASN A 442 4.43 18.68 8.17
C ASN A 442 5.83 18.15 7.82
N TYR A 443 6.07 17.83 6.55
CA TYR A 443 7.44 17.68 6.08
C TYR A 443 8.06 19.07 6.01
N ARG A 444 8.57 19.48 7.14
CA ARG A 444 9.31 20.71 7.28
C ARG A 444 10.78 20.43 7.04
N SER A 445 11.31 21.11 6.06
CA SER A 445 12.68 21.63 6.01
C SER A 445 13.85 20.72 5.75
N THR A 446 13.71 19.52 5.26
CA THR A 446 14.86 18.86 4.66
C THR A 446 14.64 18.81 3.15
N VAL A 447 15.38 19.61 2.41
CA VAL A 447 15.40 19.51 0.95
C VAL A 447 16.26 18.30 0.62
N ALA A 448 15.64 17.18 0.32
CA ALA A 448 16.35 15.99 -0.14
C ALA A 448 16.39 16.00 -1.66
N TYR A 449 17.58 15.96 -2.22
CA TYR A 449 17.78 15.81 -3.64
C TYR A 449 18.26 14.40 -3.92
N ASN A 450 17.48 13.67 -4.70
CA ASN A 450 17.80 12.32 -5.09
C ASN A 450 18.46 12.26 -6.45
N TRP A 451 19.61 11.61 -6.52
CA TRP A 451 20.30 11.35 -7.77
C TRP A 451 20.35 9.86 -8.01
N SER A 452 19.75 9.39 -9.10
CA SER A 452 19.98 8.03 -9.54
C SER A 452 21.41 7.93 -10.10
N VAL A 453 22.26 7.25 -9.39
CA VAL A 453 23.55 6.80 -9.94
C VAL A 453 23.37 5.38 -10.39
N ALA A 454 23.82 5.07 -11.60
CA ALA A 454 23.76 3.69 -12.10
C ALA A 454 24.33 2.73 -11.06
N SER A 455 23.61 1.64 -10.80
CA SER A 455 23.78 0.62 -9.77
C SER A 455 25.13 -0.05 -9.79
N ARG A 456 26.20 0.37 -9.90
CA ARG A 456 27.57 -0.21 -9.79
C ARG A 456 28.65 0.85 -9.80
N SER A 457 28.29 2.13 -9.76
CA SER A 457 29.28 3.20 -9.76
C SER A 457 29.75 3.48 -8.33
N LYS A 458 31.04 3.68 -8.18
CA LYS A 458 31.60 4.25 -6.97
C LYS A 458 31.59 5.77 -7.10
N VAL A 459 31.03 6.46 -6.13
CA VAL A 459 30.98 7.91 -6.07
C VAL A 459 32.17 8.41 -5.27
N LYS A 460 32.98 9.24 -5.90
CA LYS A 460 34.19 9.82 -5.29
C LYS A 460 33.91 11.15 -4.60
N GLY A 461 32.81 11.79 -4.93
CA GLY A 461 32.43 13.07 -4.37
C GLY A 461 31.14 13.60 -4.95
N VAL A 462 30.74 14.76 -4.48
CA VAL A 462 29.60 15.52 -5.01
C VAL A 462 30.00 16.97 -5.24
N GLU A 463 29.48 17.55 -6.32
CA GLU A 463 29.56 18.97 -6.57
C GLU A 463 28.17 19.57 -6.30
N LEU A 464 28.11 20.55 -5.40
CA LEU A 464 26.92 21.31 -5.08
C LEU A 464 26.95 22.60 -5.90
N LYS A 465 25.96 22.79 -6.79
CA LYS A 465 25.74 24.06 -7.51
C LYS A 465 24.45 24.67 -7.01
N TYR A 466 24.52 25.88 -6.52
CA TYR A 466 23.37 26.54 -5.92
C TYR A 466 23.42 28.05 -6.09
N ALA A 467 22.28 28.69 -5.94
CA ALA A 467 22.21 30.14 -5.81
C ALA A 467 21.68 30.50 -4.42
N MET A 468 22.14 31.59 -3.87
CA MET A 468 21.69 32.09 -2.57
C MET A 468 21.92 33.57 -2.42
N SER A 469 21.12 34.21 -1.58
CA SER A 469 21.28 35.63 -1.23
C SER A 469 22.29 35.85 -0.09
N ASP A 470 22.41 34.89 0.82
CA ASP A 470 23.18 35.02 2.06
C ASP A 470 24.32 34.01 2.11
N ALA A 471 25.57 34.47 1.92
CA ALA A 471 26.77 33.64 2.04
C ALA A 471 27.16 33.42 3.51
N GLY A 472 27.96 32.39 3.76
CA GLY A 472 28.55 32.10 5.06
C GLY A 472 27.71 31.22 6.00
N LYS A 473 26.54 30.75 5.56
CA LYS A 473 25.73 29.81 6.33
C LYS A 473 26.35 28.42 6.31
N LYS A 474 26.33 27.76 7.45
CA LYS A 474 26.79 26.37 7.57
C LYS A 474 25.61 25.40 7.36
N VAL A 475 25.87 24.38 6.57
CA VAL A 475 24.94 23.30 6.34
C VAL A 475 25.61 21.95 6.56
N LYS A 476 24.83 20.98 6.93
CA LYS A 476 25.22 19.59 6.93
C LYS A 476 24.84 18.94 5.60
N VAL A 477 25.82 18.35 4.96
CA VAL A 477 25.61 17.57 3.75
C VAL A 477 25.80 16.11 4.09
N GLN A 478 24.74 15.36 4.13
CA GLN A 478 24.81 13.93 4.33
C GLN A 478 24.82 13.22 2.99
N VAL A 479 25.82 12.36 2.78
CA VAL A 479 25.92 11.52 1.59
C VAL A 479 26.00 10.06 2.04
N ALA A 480 24.95 9.31 1.76
CA ALA A 480 24.74 7.98 2.31
C ALA A 480 24.83 7.97 3.85
N ASP A 481 25.83 7.32 4.41
CA ASP A 481 26.07 7.22 5.86
C ASP A 481 27.10 8.22 6.40
N LYS A 482 27.64 9.10 5.53
CA LYS A 482 28.65 10.10 5.89
C LYS A 482 28.06 11.51 5.93
N GLU A 483 28.42 12.27 6.96
CA GLU A 483 27.99 13.66 7.14
C GLU A 483 29.19 14.62 7.02
N TYR A 484 28.99 15.72 6.32
CA TYR A 484 29.98 16.77 6.10
C TYR A 484 29.37 18.14 6.49
N GLU A 485 30.10 18.93 7.25
CA GLU A 485 29.73 20.34 7.48
C GLU A 485 30.33 21.21 6.37
N VAL A 486 29.52 22.02 5.72
CA VAL A 486 29.90 22.87 4.60
C VAL A 486 29.46 24.30 4.87
N THR A 487 30.35 25.25 4.64
CA THR A 487 29.99 26.67 4.67
C THR A 487 29.62 27.13 3.26
N LEU A 488 28.37 27.53 3.08
CA LEU A 488 27.85 27.94 1.78
C LEU A 488 28.31 29.36 1.39
N GLY A 489 28.51 29.54 0.09
CA GLY A 489 28.83 30.85 -0.48
C GLY A 489 30.26 31.33 -0.30
N MET A 490 31.21 30.44 0.07
CA MET A 490 32.61 30.81 0.33
C MET A 490 33.53 30.61 -0.86
N GLU A 491 33.16 29.87 -1.91
CA GLU A 491 34.00 29.53 -3.02
C GLU A 491 33.38 29.80 -4.39
N ASN A 492 34.18 30.29 -5.33
CA ASN A 492 33.91 30.39 -6.77
C ASN A 492 32.57 31.07 -7.16
N GLU A 493 32.44 32.35 -6.82
CA GLU A 493 31.38 33.18 -7.38
C GLU A 493 31.57 33.33 -8.89
N GLN A 494 30.58 32.84 -9.65
CA GLN A 494 30.55 33.00 -11.10
C GLN A 494 29.45 33.98 -11.49
N PRO A 495 29.79 35.08 -12.18
CA PRO A 495 28.74 36.01 -12.65
C PRO A 495 27.88 35.35 -13.72
N LEU A 496 26.58 35.57 -13.63
CA LEU A 496 25.62 35.14 -14.66
C LEU A 496 25.74 36.01 -15.91
N LYS A 497 25.62 35.38 -17.08
CA LYS A 497 25.57 36.07 -18.36
C LYS A 497 24.13 36.26 -18.83
N ASN A 498 23.81 37.45 -19.31
CA ASN A 498 22.46 37.83 -19.68
C ASN A 498 22.15 37.70 -21.20
N ASP A 499 22.92 36.88 -21.93
CA ASP A 499 22.79 36.68 -23.37
C ASP A 499 22.11 35.38 -23.79
N VAL A 500 21.34 34.81 -22.86
CA VAL A 500 20.52 33.62 -23.09
C VAL A 500 19.08 34.00 -23.33
N LYS A 501 18.49 33.45 -24.41
CA LYS A 501 17.12 33.71 -24.80
C LYS A 501 16.35 32.42 -24.96
N ILE A 502 15.10 32.40 -24.50
CA ILE A 502 14.13 31.38 -24.85
C ILE A 502 13.70 31.62 -26.30
N VAL A 503 13.94 30.68 -27.19
CA VAL A 503 13.64 30.79 -28.61
C VAL A 503 12.41 29.98 -29.04
N SER A 504 12.06 28.96 -28.30
CA SER A 504 10.81 28.24 -28.47
C SER A 504 10.38 27.54 -27.19
N SER A 505 9.09 27.34 -27.06
CA SER A 505 8.49 26.50 -26.02
C SER A 505 7.37 25.67 -26.62
N SER A 506 7.21 24.46 -26.13
CA SER A 506 6.15 23.56 -26.55
C SER A 506 5.71 22.65 -25.41
N PHE A 507 4.46 22.24 -25.49
CA PHE A 507 3.83 21.34 -24.53
C PHE A 507 3.62 19.98 -25.14
N GLY A 508 3.84 18.96 -24.35
CA GLY A 508 3.56 17.59 -24.69
C GLY A 508 2.93 16.84 -23.54
N ARG A 509 2.32 15.71 -23.87
CA ARG A 509 1.74 14.81 -22.89
C ARG A 509 2.06 13.38 -23.27
N MET A 510 2.45 12.60 -22.29
CA MET A 510 2.66 11.18 -22.46
C MET A 510 1.58 10.40 -21.74
N ARG A 511 1.15 9.30 -22.33
CA ARG A 511 0.40 8.29 -21.63
C ARG A 511 1.38 7.46 -20.77
N GLY A 512 0.93 7.01 -19.61
CA GLY A 512 1.71 6.16 -18.72
C GLY A 512 1.69 6.67 -17.29
N GLY A 513 2.24 5.87 -16.40
CA GLY A 513 2.30 6.18 -14.98
C GLY A 513 3.14 7.41 -14.67
N THR A 514 2.91 7.98 -13.54
CA THR A 514 3.64 9.13 -13.03
C THR A 514 5.07 8.80 -12.63
N PHE A 515 5.33 7.53 -12.35
CA PHE A 515 6.57 7.03 -11.78
C PHE A 515 7.25 5.99 -12.70
N ASP A 516 7.18 6.22 -14.01
CA ASP A 516 7.74 5.29 -14.98
C ASP A 516 9.25 5.20 -14.88
N ARG A 517 9.76 3.99 -14.96
CA ARG A 517 11.18 3.66 -14.91
C ARG A 517 11.98 4.23 -16.07
N ASN A 518 11.41 4.11 -17.27
CA ASN A 518 12.05 4.52 -18.51
C ASN A 518 11.13 5.49 -19.24
N THR A 519 11.40 6.77 -19.11
CA THR A 519 10.63 7.77 -19.82
C THR A 519 11.30 8.08 -21.14
N SER A 520 10.91 7.36 -22.20
CA SER A 520 11.22 7.78 -23.56
C SER A 520 10.30 8.93 -23.95
N LEU A 521 10.87 9.98 -24.52
CA LEU A 521 10.09 11.08 -25.12
C LEU A 521 9.70 10.80 -26.58
N GLU A 522 10.00 9.60 -27.08
CA GLU A 522 9.63 9.17 -28.43
C GLU A 522 8.11 9.09 -28.56
N GLY A 523 7.59 9.63 -29.67
CA GLY A 523 6.16 9.62 -29.96
C GLY A 523 5.36 10.74 -29.29
N VAL A 524 5.97 11.57 -28.45
CA VAL A 524 5.30 12.74 -27.88
C VAL A 524 4.88 13.72 -28.97
N GLN A 525 3.60 14.05 -29.00
CA GLN A 525 3.07 15.09 -29.88
C GLN A 525 3.24 16.43 -29.17
N TRP A 526 4.04 17.31 -29.77
CA TRP A 526 4.35 18.62 -29.22
C TRP A 526 3.43 19.69 -29.81
N THR A 527 2.87 20.54 -28.95
CA THR A 527 2.07 21.73 -29.31
C THR A 527 2.88 22.96 -28.94
N GLU A 528 3.05 23.87 -29.87
CA GLU A 528 3.75 25.15 -29.63
C GLU A 528 3.02 25.99 -28.58
N LEU A 529 3.79 26.67 -27.76
CA LEU A 529 3.34 27.65 -26.77
C LEU A 529 3.87 29.02 -27.10
N ASP A 530 3.07 30.05 -26.87
CA ASP A 530 3.48 31.43 -27.04
C ASP A 530 4.54 31.87 -26.00
N SER A 531 4.53 31.23 -24.85
CA SER A 531 5.48 31.44 -23.76
C SER A 531 5.72 30.11 -23.02
N PRO A 532 6.85 29.96 -22.29
CA PRO A 532 7.11 28.78 -21.50
C PRO A 532 6.30 28.76 -20.18
N GLU A 533 5.01 28.93 -20.33
CA GLU A 533 4.05 28.87 -19.23
C GLU A 533 2.74 28.24 -19.72
N MET A 534 2.21 27.33 -18.93
CA MET A 534 0.91 26.74 -19.21
C MET A 534 0.22 26.28 -17.96
N GLN A 535 -1.09 26.31 -18.00
CA GLN A 535 -1.97 25.66 -17.03
C GLN A 535 -2.96 24.81 -17.79
N CYS A 536 -3.10 23.57 -17.38
CA CYS A 536 -4.05 22.66 -17.99
C CYS A 536 -4.73 21.78 -16.95
N ASP A 537 -5.95 21.38 -17.27
CA ASP A 537 -6.65 20.37 -16.49
C ASP A 537 -5.94 19.03 -16.60
N ILE A 538 -5.90 18.34 -15.49
CA ILE A 538 -5.27 17.04 -15.42
C ILE A 538 -6.12 15.99 -16.12
N ARG A 539 -5.44 15.13 -16.83
CA ARG A 539 -6.03 13.94 -17.44
C ARG A 539 -5.29 12.72 -16.99
N PRO A 540 -6.02 11.64 -16.71
CA PRO A 540 -5.43 10.37 -16.31
C PRO A 540 -4.39 9.88 -17.32
N PHE A 541 -3.48 9.03 -16.86
CA PHE A 541 -2.44 8.36 -17.67
C PHE A 541 -1.49 9.30 -18.42
N SER A 542 -1.23 10.48 -17.88
CA SER A 542 -0.38 11.44 -18.55
C SER A 542 0.68 12.01 -17.63
N ASN A 543 1.90 11.98 -18.13
CA ASN A 543 2.94 12.89 -17.70
C ASN A 543 2.84 14.16 -18.52
N TYR A 544 3.02 15.30 -17.90
CA TYR A 544 2.96 16.61 -18.51
C TYR A 544 4.37 17.09 -18.78
N LEU A 545 4.64 17.52 -20.01
CA LEU A 545 5.96 17.88 -20.49
C LEU A 545 5.95 19.28 -21.04
N MET A 546 6.94 20.10 -20.66
CA MET A 546 7.23 21.37 -21.29
C MET A 546 8.63 21.33 -21.86
N LYS A 547 8.74 21.42 -23.16
CA LYS A 547 10.02 21.53 -23.86
C LYS A 547 10.31 23.00 -24.14
N VAL A 548 11.52 23.42 -23.78
CA VAL A 548 12.02 24.78 -23.98
C VAL A 548 13.37 24.73 -24.66
N VAL A 549 13.58 25.57 -25.64
CA VAL A 549 14.89 25.74 -26.29
C VAL A 549 15.49 27.06 -25.86
N LEU A 550 16.64 26.98 -25.22
CA LEU A 550 17.44 28.11 -24.78
C LEU A 550 18.58 28.34 -25.79
N LYS A 551 18.71 29.54 -26.32
CA LYS A 551 19.82 29.89 -27.19
C LYS A 551 20.83 30.73 -26.45
N ALA A 552 22.05 30.20 -26.33
CA ALA A 552 23.18 30.87 -25.74
C ALA A 552 24.16 31.37 -26.81
N SER A 553 24.62 32.61 -26.71
CA SER A 553 25.58 33.18 -27.67
C SER A 553 26.97 32.59 -27.49
N GLU A 554 27.31 32.14 -26.28
CA GLU A 554 28.51 31.44 -25.92
C GLU A 554 28.23 30.41 -24.81
N ALA A 555 29.14 29.54 -24.50
CA ALA A 555 28.99 28.63 -23.35
C ALA A 555 28.92 29.45 -22.07
N CYS A 556 27.88 29.22 -21.28
CA CYS A 556 27.61 29.99 -20.07
C CYS A 556 26.77 29.20 -19.08
N ARG A 557 26.75 29.69 -17.86
CA ARG A 557 25.91 29.15 -16.80
C ARG A 557 24.67 30.02 -16.67
N VAL A 558 23.52 29.38 -16.55
CA VAL A 558 22.23 30.06 -16.35
C VAL A 558 21.52 29.56 -15.12
N HIS A 559 20.70 30.43 -14.61
CA HIS A 559 19.78 30.20 -13.52
C HIS A 559 18.36 30.15 -14.06
N LEU A 560 17.71 29.02 -13.92
CA LEU A 560 16.32 28.84 -14.34
C LEU A 560 15.42 28.81 -13.13
N ASN A 561 14.34 29.55 -13.18
CA ASN A 561 13.22 29.39 -12.24
C ASN A 561 12.16 28.51 -12.90
N VAL A 562 11.90 27.36 -12.33
CA VAL A 562 10.89 26.41 -12.80
C VAL A 562 9.77 26.32 -11.78
N VAL A 563 8.54 26.38 -12.27
CA VAL A 563 7.35 26.26 -11.41
C VAL A 563 6.52 25.09 -11.90
N THR A 564 6.12 24.24 -10.99
CA THR A 564 5.16 23.16 -11.26
C THR A 564 4.51 22.68 -9.97
N GLY A 565 3.45 21.90 -10.08
CA GLY A 565 2.85 21.20 -8.94
C GLY A 565 3.42 19.78 -8.80
N ASN A 566 3.23 19.20 -7.63
CA ASN A 566 3.58 17.82 -7.24
C ASN A 566 5.07 17.52 -7.24
N GLY A 567 5.65 17.13 -8.32
CA GLY A 567 7.06 16.85 -8.47
C GLY A 567 7.54 17.22 -9.86
N MET A 568 8.83 17.38 -10.01
CA MET A 568 9.41 17.73 -11.29
C MET A 568 10.68 16.96 -11.60
N GLU A 569 10.90 16.72 -12.87
CA GLU A 569 12.16 16.28 -13.42
C GLU A 569 12.57 17.22 -14.53
N LEU A 570 13.82 17.66 -14.50
CA LEU A 570 14.40 18.48 -15.56
C LEU A 570 15.36 17.64 -16.37
N LEU A 571 15.09 17.50 -17.64
CA LEU A 571 15.89 16.75 -18.61
C LEU A 571 16.60 17.73 -19.54
N VAL A 572 17.89 17.51 -19.79
CA VAL A 572 18.66 18.28 -20.78
C VAL A 572 19.10 17.34 -21.88
N ARG A 573 18.90 17.75 -23.12
CA ARG A 573 19.33 16.97 -24.27
C ARG A 573 20.84 17.06 -24.48
N ASP A 574 21.52 15.93 -24.35
CA ASP A 574 22.94 15.83 -24.70
C ASP A 574 23.11 15.96 -26.21
N LYS A 575 23.92 16.92 -26.64
CA LYS A 575 24.12 17.21 -28.08
C LYS A 575 24.91 16.14 -28.81
N LYS A 576 25.70 15.32 -28.10
CA LYS A 576 26.52 14.29 -28.69
C LYS A 576 25.78 13.00 -28.91
N THR A 577 25.00 12.59 -27.90
CA THR A 577 24.25 11.35 -27.95
C THR A 577 22.83 11.56 -28.48
N GLY A 578 22.28 12.77 -28.34
CA GLY A 578 20.89 13.08 -28.63
C GLY A 578 19.91 12.61 -27.57
N GLU A 579 20.40 12.00 -26.52
CA GLU A 579 19.61 11.48 -25.41
C GLU A 579 19.27 12.58 -24.39
N TYR A 580 18.19 12.40 -23.64
CA TYR A 580 17.85 13.29 -22.55
C TYR A 580 18.44 12.78 -21.26
N VAL A 581 19.19 13.64 -20.59
CA VAL A 581 19.86 13.36 -19.33
C VAL A 581 19.15 14.10 -18.20
N PRO A 582 18.71 13.39 -17.15
CA PRO A 582 18.11 14.04 -16.00
C PRO A 582 19.15 14.87 -15.25
N MET A 583 18.87 16.16 -15.10
CA MET A 583 19.73 17.11 -14.38
C MET A 583 19.22 17.38 -12.98
N MET A 584 17.91 17.26 -12.77
CA MET A 584 17.28 17.45 -11.49
C MET A 584 16.01 16.61 -11.42
N LYS A 585 15.80 16.00 -10.26
CA LYS A 585 14.52 15.45 -9.85
C LYS A 585 14.17 16.02 -8.48
N HIS A 586 13.02 16.62 -8.38
CA HIS A 586 12.52 17.11 -7.11
C HIS A 586 11.16 16.46 -6.81
N LEU A 587 11.11 15.75 -5.69
CA LEU A 587 9.89 15.16 -5.19
C LEU A 587 9.19 16.13 -4.26
N ASN A 588 7.99 16.52 -4.60
CA ASN A 588 7.11 17.24 -3.71
C ASN A 588 5.72 16.58 -3.70
N PRO A 589 5.64 15.39 -3.14
CA PRO A 589 4.45 14.55 -3.23
C PRO A 589 3.25 15.10 -2.46
N TYR A 590 3.47 16.11 -1.62
CA TYR A 590 2.46 16.59 -0.69
C TYR A 590 1.89 17.96 -1.02
N ARG A 591 2.32 18.57 -2.13
CA ARG A 591 1.80 19.86 -2.58
C ARG A 591 1.01 19.71 -3.86
N ALA A 592 -0.30 19.86 -3.75
CA ALA A 592 -1.16 20.09 -4.90
C ALA A 592 -0.96 21.50 -5.47
N GLU A 593 -0.43 22.42 -4.67
CA GLU A 593 -0.14 23.79 -5.10
C GLU A 593 1.17 23.85 -5.87
N ALA A 594 1.22 24.74 -6.85
CA ALA A 594 2.44 24.99 -7.59
C ALA A 594 3.54 25.53 -6.66
N PHE A 595 4.74 25.04 -6.85
CA PHE A 595 5.94 25.49 -6.14
C PHE A 595 7.03 25.87 -7.14
N ALA A 596 7.87 26.82 -6.75
CA ALA A 596 8.97 27.29 -7.55
C ALA A 596 10.28 26.66 -7.09
N GLU A 597 11.03 26.15 -8.05
CA GLU A 597 12.40 25.71 -7.87
C GLU A 597 13.30 26.44 -8.84
N SER A 598 14.48 26.66 -8.41
CA SER A 598 15.47 27.26 -9.24
C SER A 598 16.56 26.26 -9.61
N VAL A 599 17.04 26.23 -10.85
CA VAL A 599 17.99 25.25 -11.37
C VAL A 599 19.16 25.97 -12.05
N ILE A 600 20.37 25.54 -11.72
CA ILE A 600 21.59 26.03 -12.38
C ILE A 600 21.98 25.05 -13.47
N LEU A 601 22.13 25.54 -14.72
CA LEU A 601 22.54 24.75 -15.86
C LEU A 601 23.75 25.36 -16.55
N ASP A 602 24.68 24.50 -16.95
CA ASP A 602 25.75 24.85 -17.88
C ASP A 602 25.23 24.65 -19.30
N LEU A 603 25.12 25.74 -20.06
CA LEU A 603 24.69 25.75 -21.45
C LEU A 603 25.89 25.76 -22.39
N GLU A 604 25.80 25.00 -23.47
CA GLU A 604 26.73 25.12 -24.58
C GLU A 604 26.28 26.24 -25.53
N LYS A 605 27.23 26.75 -26.33
CA LYS A 605 26.92 27.70 -27.40
C LYS A 605 25.88 27.15 -28.37
N GLY A 606 24.91 27.97 -28.74
CA GLY A 606 23.81 27.65 -29.62
C GLY A 606 22.58 27.17 -28.88
N ASP A 607 21.78 26.31 -29.51
CA ASP A 607 20.53 25.86 -28.97
C ASP A 607 20.74 24.73 -27.96
N ASN A 608 20.09 24.87 -26.81
CA ASN A 608 20.07 23.88 -25.73
C ASN A 608 18.59 23.53 -25.46
N GLU A 609 18.26 22.27 -25.65
CA GLU A 609 16.89 21.77 -25.47
C GLU A 609 16.74 21.21 -24.06
N ILE A 610 15.70 21.64 -23.37
CA ILE A 610 15.37 21.26 -22.00
C ILE A 610 13.93 20.77 -21.99
N VAL A 611 13.65 19.73 -21.24
CA VAL A 611 12.31 19.24 -21.00
C VAL A 611 12.04 19.22 -19.50
N LEU A 612 11.06 20.00 -19.08
CA LEU A 612 10.47 19.91 -17.75
C LEU A 612 9.36 18.88 -17.78
N ARG A 613 9.48 17.84 -16.99
CA ARG A 613 8.46 16.82 -16.78
C ARG A 613 7.83 17.01 -15.41
N SER A 614 6.52 17.13 -15.38
CA SER A 614 5.74 17.12 -14.17
C SER A 614 4.87 15.88 -14.13
N PHE A 615 4.75 15.27 -12.97
CA PHE A 615 3.82 14.19 -12.74
C PHE A 615 2.81 14.62 -11.68
N ASN A 616 1.65 14.00 -11.78
CA ASN A 616 0.52 14.38 -11.00
C ASN A 616 0.16 13.34 -9.95
N ARG A 617 -0.06 13.83 -8.75
CA ARG A 617 -0.58 13.02 -7.66
C ARG A 617 -1.93 13.52 -7.14
N PHE A 618 -2.20 14.82 -7.28
CA PHE A 618 -3.41 15.46 -6.77
C PHE A 618 -4.07 16.24 -7.90
N GLU A 619 -5.09 15.69 -8.39
CA GLU A 619 -5.74 15.96 -9.64
C GLU A 619 -6.65 17.18 -9.64
N ARG A 620 -6.23 18.32 -10.10
CA ARG A 620 -7.19 19.36 -10.55
C ARG A 620 -6.65 20.14 -11.73
N SER A 621 -5.46 20.68 -11.60
CA SER A 621 -4.77 21.34 -12.68
C SER A 621 -3.28 21.35 -12.44
N ILE A 622 -2.50 21.39 -13.51
CA ILE A 622 -1.06 21.59 -13.44
C ILE A 622 -0.71 22.96 -13.96
N LEU A 623 0.05 23.72 -13.18
CA LEU A 623 0.78 24.89 -13.65
C LEU A 623 2.22 24.47 -13.91
N MET A 624 2.71 24.77 -15.10
CA MET A 624 4.12 24.61 -15.46
C MET A 624 4.63 25.92 -16.04
N SER A 625 5.75 26.40 -15.52
CA SER A 625 6.44 27.55 -16.13
C SER A 625 7.95 27.43 -15.99
N LEU A 626 8.67 28.04 -16.91
CA LEU A 626 10.12 28.12 -16.92
C LEU A 626 10.54 29.52 -17.34
N SER A 627 11.39 30.15 -16.53
CA SER A 627 11.97 31.44 -16.85
C SER A 627 13.46 31.47 -16.59
N VAL A 628 14.18 32.30 -17.33
CA VAL A 628 15.61 32.55 -17.10
C VAL A 628 15.74 33.68 -16.10
N HIS A 629 16.49 33.45 -15.03
CA HIS A 629 16.66 34.40 -13.95
C HIS A 629 18.11 34.76 -13.75
N PHE A 630 18.43 36.00 -13.44
CA PHE A 630 19.80 36.50 -13.40
C PHE A 630 20.15 37.29 -12.12
N GLU A 631 19.28 37.32 -11.12
CA GLU A 631 19.40 38.23 -9.97
C GLU A 631 20.10 37.62 -8.73
N GLN A 632 20.45 36.34 -8.78
CA GLN A 632 21.06 35.68 -7.63
C GLN A 632 22.51 35.29 -7.92
N LYS A 633 23.34 35.30 -6.87
CA LYS A 633 24.72 34.83 -6.97
C LYS A 633 24.76 33.31 -6.98
N GLU A 634 25.54 32.78 -7.91
CA GLU A 634 25.77 31.34 -8.03
C GLU A 634 27.05 30.94 -7.34
N TYR A 635 27.02 29.77 -6.72
CA TYR A 635 28.13 29.15 -6.04
C TYR A 635 28.29 27.71 -6.49
N SER A 636 29.50 27.21 -6.45
CA SER A 636 29.82 25.79 -6.66
C SER A 636 30.77 25.33 -5.59
N GLN A 637 30.42 24.25 -4.92
CA GLN A 637 31.31 23.62 -3.94
C GLN A 637 31.49 22.13 -4.26
N THR A 638 32.69 21.63 -4.13
CA THR A 638 33.01 20.23 -4.39
C THR A 638 33.45 19.54 -3.11
N LEU A 639 32.71 18.48 -2.76
CA LEU A 639 33.06 17.58 -1.66
C LEU A 639 33.68 16.32 -2.25
N ILE A 640 34.94 16.07 -1.97
CA ILE A 640 35.64 14.82 -2.34
C ILE A 640 35.69 13.94 -1.10
N PHE A 641 35.31 12.70 -1.25
CA PHE A 641 35.28 11.73 -0.15
C PHE A 641 36.66 11.10 0.01
N ASP A 642 37.08 10.87 1.23
CA ASP A 642 38.35 10.17 1.54
C ASP A 642 38.39 8.77 0.92
N GLU A 643 37.21 8.12 0.88
CA GLU A 643 36.98 6.84 0.22
C GLU A 643 35.72 6.89 -0.63
N PRO A 644 35.75 6.31 -1.85
CA PRO A 644 34.56 6.26 -2.68
C PRO A 644 33.40 5.50 -2.03
N VAL A 645 32.20 6.08 -2.06
CA VAL A 645 30.97 5.48 -1.55
C VAL A 645 30.35 4.60 -2.63
N SER A 646 29.89 3.41 -2.26
CA SER A 646 29.19 2.53 -3.18
C SER A 646 27.77 3.03 -3.45
N ALA A 647 27.42 3.16 -4.71
CA ALA A 647 26.11 3.64 -5.14
C ALA A 647 25.05 2.52 -5.30
N HIS A 648 25.30 1.33 -4.75
CA HIS A 648 24.37 0.19 -4.87
C HIS A 648 22.97 0.46 -4.31
N LYS A 649 22.84 1.47 -3.45
CA LYS A 649 21.56 1.88 -2.85
C LYS A 649 21.14 3.28 -3.27
N GLY A 650 21.67 3.79 -4.37
CA GLY A 650 21.61 5.21 -4.70
C GLY A 650 22.52 6.05 -3.80
N VAL A 651 22.84 7.26 -4.23
CA VAL A 651 23.53 8.23 -3.38
C VAL A 651 22.49 9.25 -2.93
N ILE A 652 22.15 9.17 -1.66
CA ILE A 652 21.27 10.15 -1.04
C ILE A 652 22.12 11.30 -0.57
N VAL A 653 21.82 12.50 -1.03
CA VAL A 653 22.44 13.73 -0.55
C VAL A 653 21.38 14.56 0.15
N ARG A 654 21.63 14.86 1.42
CA ARG A 654 20.79 15.75 2.22
C ARG A 654 21.53 17.00 2.55
N VAL A 655 20.84 18.10 2.50
CA VAL A 655 21.34 19.38 2.98
C VAL A 655 20.41 19.85 4.10
N SER A 656 20.94 20.03 5.29
CA SER A 656 20.22 20.54 6.46
C SER A 656 21.02 21.65 7.13
N SER A 657 20.38 22.45 7.97
CA SER A 657 21.10 23.45 8.78
C SER A 657 22.07 22.77 9.73
N ALA A 658 23.29 23.31 9.87
CA ALA A 658 24.24 22.85 10.86
C ALA A 658 23.94 23.37 12.27
N ASP A 659 23.20 24.47 12.37
CA ASP A 659 22.98 25.18 13.65
C ASP A 659 21.80 24.69 14.43
N ASN A 660 21.16 23.60 14.06
CA ASN A 660 20.20 23.08 14.85
C ASN A 660 19.07 22.31 14.66
N GLU A 661 18.64 21.83 15.61
CA GLU A 661 17.38 21.36 16.20
C GLU A 661 16.14 22.26 15.99
N SER A 662 16.23 23.47 15.48
CA SER A 662 15.07 24.31 15.21
C SER A 662 14.52 24.04 13.80
N GLU A 663 13.22 23.88 13.71
CA GLU A 663 12.44 23.56 12.49
C GLU A 663 12.50 24.62 11.39
N HIS A 664 13.30 25.69 11.54
CA HIS A 664 13.41 26.78 10.58
C HIS A 664 14.87 27.07 10.27
N THR A 665 15.27 26.80 9.04
CA THR A 665 16.55 27.29 8.54
C THR A 665 16.34 28.67 7.94
N ASP A 666 17.10 29.66 8.38
CA ASP A 666 17.17 30.96 7.73
C ASP A 666 17.92 30.94 6.38
N CYS A 667 18.37 29.76 5.96
CA CYS A 667 19.12 29.60 4.72
C CYS A 667 18.15 29.48 3.53
N LYS A 668 18.07 30.52 2.73
CA LYS A 668 17.34 30.50 1.47
C LYS A 668 18.25 29.99 0.36
N LEU A 669 18.37 28.67 0.28
CA LEU A 669 18.95 28.02 -0.88
C LEU A 669 17.95 28.01 -2.03
N HIS A 670 18.39 28.52 -3.17
CA HIS A 670 17.68 28.38 -4.42
C HIS A 670 18.51 27.50 -5.34
N ASN A 671 17.89 26.53 -5.98
CA ASN A 671 18.52 25.72 -7.05
C ASN A 671 19.69 24.87 -6.67
N LEU A 672 19.57 24.14 -5.59
CA LEU A 672 20.62 23.19 -5.29
C LEU A 672 20.61 22.07 -6.35
N ASN A 673 21.59 22.10 -7.23
CA ASN A 673 21.94 21.01 -8.14
C ASN A 673 23.10 20.23 -7.54
N ILE A 674 22.96 18.92 -7.54
CA ILE A 674 23.99 18.02 -7.02
C ILE A 674 24.50 17.16 -8.17
N ASN A 675 25.74 17.39 -8.55
CA ASN A 675 26.43 16.56 -9.53
C ASN A 675 27.27 15.51 -8.83
N ILE A 676 27.16 14.28 -9.25
CA ILE A 676 27.92 13.17 -8.68
C ILE A 676 29.23 13.01 -9.42
N ILE A 677 30.34 12.96 -8.66
CA ILE A 677 31.67 12.74 -9.18
C ILE A 677 31.98 11.24 -9.07
N LYS A 678 32.06 10.58 -10.23
CA LYS A 678 32.35 9.14 -10.35
C LYS A 678 33.83 8.80 -10.24
#